data_240cf871f443c93543603039da6279e2
#
_entry.id   240cf871f443c93543603039da6279e2
#
_cell.length_a   1.000
_cell.length_b   1.000
_cell.length_c   1.000
_cell.angle_alpha   90.00
_cell.angle_beta   90.00
_cell.angle_gamma   90.00
#
_symmetry.space_group_name_H-M   'P 1'
#
loop_
_entity.id
_entity.type
_entity.pdbx_description
1 polymer ?
#
loop_
_entity_poly.entity_id
_entity_poly.type
_entity_poly.pdbx_seq_one_letter_code
_entity_poly.pdbx_strand_id
1 'polypeptide(L)'
;MASERTANAPSIPSNRVKLVVASSVMLTFISFWRAAAVVLNDLGSSAFYAGGIAEEAVGKSAPWFILGVMLFSFAVRAVYVESCSMFTRGGVYRVVKEALGGTFAKLSVSALMFDYILTGPISGVSAGQYITSLLNELMTVAAAHSWLPGAMLSAHHMPPRLPMDLTSAAFAAIVTVYYWWQNLKGIEESSDKALEVMKITTVMVVILLTWGIYSAFHLGAKLPPWPTPSTLHFSNDALGFLRYTSLPATLGLFGIIMAFGHSVLAMSGEETLAQVNREIEHPKLKNLKRAAIVIAIYSFLFTGLGSLLAVMLIPDSVRVPVYRDNLIAGMAMYMVGPQVLRIIFRVFVVLVGFLILSGAINTSIIGSTGVLMRIAEDGVLTDWFRRPHRKFGTSYRIVNLVAMMQLFTIIASRGNVIALGEAYAFGVIWSFTFNSLAMLVLRWKYKGERGWKVPPNLRIGKREVPIGLLSVFLVLLTTALVNLFTKSVATVSGILFAATFFIIFTISERDNRRRRTTTELQMKEHFQLEHEDAVGRDVLQIDPGCVVVTMRDATNPFALKWTLARTNTGDQDVVVLTARMVGAGGPALLSTTDQLFSEYEQMLFTKAVSVAESFGKHISLLVVPAGDIFAALVQTANSLEAAAVVSGLSSKMSAHEQAYRVGQAWEALPEPKKQITFYVVSPNGEAESFHIGPHAPSLQADDVELVHRLWLNFRRDPEMQNLHHSDIVTHALTRLAAEYARDKQETLLGLRRRVHDGPTTARLGEVRNPVTQPGADYAVRAPRPDDKEN
;
A
#
# COMPACT_ATOMS: atom_id res chain seq x y z
N MET A 1 -5.67 -73.63 0.67
CA MET A 1 -5.96 -72.57 1.65
C MET A 1 -4.67 -71.82 1.93
N ALA A 2 -4.37 -70.83 1.17
CA ALA A 2 -3.26 -69.86 1.41
C ALA A 2 -3.86 -68.46 1.31
N SER A 3 -3.89 -67.82 2.47
CA SER A 3 -4.42 -66.48 2.66
C SER A 3 -3.42 -65.46 2.16
N GLU A 4 -3.80 -64.65 1.20
CA GLU A 4 -3.13 -63.44 0.75
C GLU A 4 -3.04 -62.43 1.90
N ARG A 5 -1.86 -62.10 2.30
CA ARG A 5 -1.57 -60.89 3.08
C ARG A 5 -1.32 -59.70 2.13
N THR A 6 -2.36 -58.99 1.79
CA THR A 6 -2.25 -57.63 1.25
C THR A 6 -1.58 -56.74 2.29
N ALA A 7 -0.41 -56.22 1.97
CA ALA A 7 0.27 -55.22 2.78
C ALA A 7 -0.54 -53.90 2.73
N ASN A 8 -1.23 -53.61 3.82
CA ASN A 8 -1.83 -52.30 4.03
C ASN A 8 -0.75 -51.23 4.09
N ALA A 9 -0.70 -50.36 3.10
CA ALA A 9 -0.02 -49.08 3.22
C ALA A 9 -0.60 -48.32 4.44
N PRO A 10 0.22 -47.64 5.23
CA PRO A 10 -0.26 -46.91 6.40
C PRO A 10 -1.18 -45.79 5.93
N SER A 11 -2.49 -46.00 6.08
CA SER A 11 -3.50 -44.97 5.95
C SER A 11 -3.20 -43.90 7.01
N ILE A 12 -2.91 -42.69 6.58
CA ILE A 12 -2.84 -41.49 7.45
C ILE A 12 -4.24 -41.39 8.11
N PRO A 13 -4.31 -41.25 9.45
CA PRO A 13 -5.61 -41.11 10.11
C PRO A 13 -6.24 -39.79 9.69
N SER A 14 -7.26 -39.88 8.85
CA SER A 14 -7.93 -38.75 8.16
C SER A 14 -8.80 -37.86 9.07
N ASN A 15 -8.64 -37.90 10.38
CA ASN A 15 -9.72 -37.36 11.20
C ASN A 15 -9.35 -36.41 12.35
N ARG A 16 -8.15 -35.78 12.42
CA ARG A 16 -7.89 -34.87 13.57
C ARG A 16 -6.95 -33.68 13.38
N VAL A 17 -6.28 -33.53 12.26
CA VAL A 17 -5.37 -32.38 12.09
C VAL A 17 -5.73 -31.61 10.83
N LYS A 18 -6.43 -30.48 11.02
CA LYS A 18 -6.82 -29.56 9.95
C LYS A 18 -5.63 -28.76 9.46
N LEU A 19 -5.55 -28.50 8.16
CA LEU A 19 -4.60 -27.54 7.62
C LEU A 19 -5.00 -26.12 8.00
N VAL A 20 -4.04 -25.20 7.99
CA VAL A 20 -4.27 -23.79 8.31
C VAL A 20 -3.97 -22.92 7.10
N VAL A 21 -4.99 -22.22 6.60
CA VAL A 21 -4.85 -21.12 5.66
C VAL A 21 -4.74 -19.84 6.45
N ALA A 22 -3.66 -19.10 6.24
CA ALA A 22 -3.45 -17.82 6.89
C ALA A 22 -3.66 -16.69 5.88
N SER A 23 -4.61 -15.81 6.15
CA SER A 23 -4.81 -14.60 5.36
C SER A 23 -4.33 -13.37 6.13
N SER A 24 -3.84 -12.37 5.40
CA SER A 24 -3.47 -11.08 5.96
C SER A 24 -4.00 -9.99 5.05
N VAL A 25 -4.67 -9.01 5.65
CA VAL A 25 -5.12 -7.78 4.98
C VAL A 25 -3.96 -7.07 4.27
N MET A 26 -2.73 -7.33 4.73
CA MET A 26 -1.51 -6.78 4.16
C MET A 26 -1.16 -7.29 2.75
N LEU A 27 -1.86 -8.30 2.26
CA LEU A 27 -1.65 -8.89 0.93
C LEU A 27 -2.60 -8.36 -0.15
N THR A 28 -3.49 -7.44 0.19
CA THR A 28 -4.32 -6.74 -0.80
C THR A 28 -3.51 -5.64 -1.48
N PHE A 29 -3.40 -5.69 -2.82
CA PHE A 29 -2.70 -4.70 -3.61
C PHE A 29 -3.67 -3.93 -4.49
N ILE A 30 -3.42 -2.63 -4.64
CA ILE A 30 -4.28 -1.70 -5.37
C ILE A 30 -3.55 -1.05 -6.55
N SER A 31 -4.30 -0.75 -7.59
CA SER A 31 -3.79 -0.04 -8.76
C SER A 31 -3.38 1.39 -8.42
N PHE A 32 -2.54 2.01 -9.26
CA PHE A 32 -2.11 3.39 -9.06
C PHE A 32 -3.28 4.40 -9.08
N TRP A 33 -4.39 4.10 -9.78
CA TRP A 33 -5.59 4.93 -9.77
C TRP A 33 -6.30 4.89 -8.41
N ARG A 34 -6.43 3.69 -7.82
CA ARG A 34 -6.98 3.51 -6.48
C ARG A 34 -6.10 4.16 -5.43
N ALA A 35 -4.77 3.99 -5.55
CA ALA A 35 -3.81 4.64 -4.68
C ALA A 35 -3.90 6.18 -4.76
N ALA A 36 -3.97 6.74 -5.96
CA ALA A 36 -4.18 8.18 -6.15
C ALA A 36 -5.50 8.65 -5.56
N ALA A 37 -6.59 7.86 -5.71
CA ALA A 37 -7.89 8.20 -5.16
C ALA A 37 -7.91 8.27 -3.63
N VAL A 38 -7.26 7.30 -2.96
CA VAL A 38 -7.14 7.31 -1.49
C VAL A 38 -6.41 8.56 -1.00
N VAL A 39 -5.29 8.91 -1.66
CA VAL A 39 -4.54 10.13 -1.31
C VAL A 39 -5.33 11.39 -1.62
N LEU A 40 -6.06 11.42 -2.74
CA LEU A 40 -6.87 12.59 -3.12
C LEU A 40 -8.11 12.79 -2.25
N ASN A 41 -8.65 11.76 -1.61
CA ASN A 41 -9.70 11.93 -0.61
C ASN A 41 -9.22 12.73 0.60
N ASP A 42 -7.94 12.62 0.94
CA ASP A 42 -7.31 13.40 1.99
C ASP A 42 -6.87 14.77 1.47
N LEU A 43 -5.91 14.81 0.55
CA LEU A 43 -5.34 16.03 -0.01
C LEU A 43 -6.39 16.94 -0.70
N GLY A 44 -7.35 16.35 -1.43
CA GLY A 44 -8.40 17.09 -2.13
C GLY A 44 -9.38 17.78 -1.19
N SER A 45 -9.47 17.37 0.09
CA SER A 45 -10.27 18.04 1.08
C SER A 45 -9.81 19.48 1.34
N SER A 46 -8.49 19.73 1.24
CA SER A 46 -7.88 21.04 1.45
C SER A 46 -8.40 22.11 0.46
N ALA A 47 -8.83 21.72 -0.75
CA ALA A 47 -9.39 22.65 -1.73
C ALA A 47 -10.63 23.40 -1.20
N PHE A 48 -11.38 22.78 -0.29
CA PHE A 48 -12.63 23.35 0.22
C PHE A 48 -12.43 24.38 1.34
N TYR A 49 -11.29 24.37 2.05
CA TYR A 49 -11.05 25.27 3.17
C TYR A 49 -9.77 26.13 3.06
N ALA A 50 -8.72 25.61 2.37
CA ALA A 50 -7.42 26.30 2.36
C ALA A 50 -7.47 27.67 1.68
N GLY A 51 -8.31 27.84 0.64
CA GLY A 51 -8.46 29.09 -0.09
C GLY A 51 -8.97 30.23 0.81
N GLY A 52 -10.05 29.99 1.56
CA GLY A 52 -10.65 30.97 2.44
C GLY A 52 -9.77 31.31 3.66
N ILE A 53 -9.13 30.27 4.27
CA ILE A 53 -8.21 30.46 5.40
C ILE A 53 -6.98 31.28 4.98
N ALA A 54 -6.40 30.97 3.83
CA ALA A 54 -5.23 31.70 3.33
C ALA A 54 -5.58 33.17 2.97
N GLU A 55 -6.76 33.40 2.37
CA GLU A 55 -7.21 34.77 2.05
C GLU A 55 -7.49 35.61 3.30
N GLU A 56 -8.07 35.02 4.32
CA GLU A 56 -8.26 35.68 5.62
C GLU A 56 -6.92 36.11 6.26
N ALA A 57 -5.90 35.21 6.11
CA ALA A 57 -4.59 35.46 6.70
C ALA A 57 -3.74 36.48 5.92
N VAL A 58 -3.75 36.43 4.58
CA VAL A 58 -2.78 37.11 3.70
C VAL A 58 -3.42 38.16 2.80
N GLY A 59 -4.76 38.12 2.70
CA GLY A 59 -5.52 39.01 1.82
C GLY A 59 -5.61 38.47 0.38
N LYS A 60 -6.02 39.32 -0.53
CA LYS A 60 -6.40 39.02 -1.91
C LYS A 60 -5.28 38.40 -2.76
N SER A 61 -4.01 38.50 -2.32
CA SER A 61 -2.88 37.86 -2.99
C SER A 61 -2.70 36.38 -2.63
N ALA A 62 -3.47 35.82 -1.69
CA ALA A 62 -3.38 34.43 -1.24
C ALA A 62 -3.37 33.37 -2.34
N PRO A 63 -4.16 33.46 -3.43
CA PRO A 63 -4.16 32.44 -4.49
C PRO A 63 -2.79 32.18 -5.14
N TRP A 64 -1.95 33.19 -5.24
CA TRP A 64 -0.60 33.04 -5.79
C TRP A 64 0.27 32.17 -4.89
N PHE A 65 0.11 32.30 -3.59
CA PHE A 65 0.82 31.46 -2.62
C PHE A 65 0.27 30.04 -2.61
N ILE A 66 -1.03 29.84 -2.74
CA ILE A 66 -1.63 28.51 -2.89
C ILE A 66 -1.10 27.82 -4.15
N LEU A 67 -1.05 28.49 -5.29
CA LEU A 67 -0.44 27.99 -6.51
C LEU A 67 1.05 27.64 -6.30
N GLY A 68 1.80 28.53 -5.65
CA GLY A 68 3.20 28.29 -5.30
C GLY A 68 3.39 27.07 -4.40
N VAL A 69 2.54 26.93 -3.39
CA VAL A 69 2.52 25.77 -2.48
C VAL A 69 2.17 24.49 -3.24
N MET A 70 1.19 24.51 -4.17
CA MET A 70 0.85 23.34 -4.97
C MET A 70 1.98 22.92 -5.93
N LEU A 71 2.73 23.87 -6.47
CA LEU A 71 3.95 23.57 -7.24
C LEU A 71 5.05 23.00 -6.33
N PHE A 72 5.23 23.57 -5.15
CA PHE A 72 6.21 23.09 -4.18
C PHE A 72 5.84 21.70 -3.62
N SER A 73 4.55 21.39 -3.49
CA SER A 73 4.07 20.07 -3.07
C SER A 73 4.56 18.95 -3.98
N PHE A 74 4.75 19.24 -5.27
CA PHE A 74 5.39 18.29 -6.19
C PHE A 74 6.82 17.92 -5.75
N ALA A 75 7.59 18.88 -5.27
CA ALA A 75 8.95 18.63 -4.76
C ALA A 75 8.93 17.88 -3.42
N VAL A 76 7.99 18.19 -2.53
CA VAL A 76 7.78 17.45 -1.27
C VAL A 76 7.38 16.00 -1.57
N ARG A 77 6.48 15.78 -2.52
CA ARG A 77 6.04 14.45 -2.96
C ARG A 77 7.19 13.63 -3.55
N ALA A 78 8.12 14.28 -4.27
CA ALA A 78 9.32 13.60 -4.76
C ALA A 78 10.19 13.07 -3.60
N VAL A 79 10.24 13.76 -2.45
CA VAL A 79 10.92 13.27 -1.24
C VAL A 79 10.21 12.02 -0.70
N TYR A 80 8.89 11.97 -0.70
CA TYR A 80 8.13 10.78 -0.31
C TYR A 80 8.36 9.61 -1.26
N VAL A 81 8.41 9.84 -2.59
CA VAL A 81 8.74 8.80 -3.57
C VAL A 81 10.13 8.23 -3.31
N GLU A 82 11.12 9.07 -2.98
CA GLU A 82 12.46 8.59 -2.62
C GLU A 82 12.43 7.75 -1.34
N SER A 83 11.76 8.19 -0.29
CA SER A 83 11.64 7.45 0.97
C SER A 83 10.93 6.10 0.77
N CYS A 84 9.88 6.06 -0.03
CA CYS A 84 9.15 4.84 -0.39
C CYS A 84 9.98 3.87 -1.23
N SER A 85 10.92 4.37 -2.05
CA SER A 85 11.85 3.53 -2.80
C SER A 85 12.85 2.79 -1.90
N MET A 86 13.10 3.32 -0.69
CA MET A 86 13.99 2.71 0.30
C MET A 86 13.26 1.84 1.31
N PHE A 87 12.06 2.25 1.70
CA PHE A 87 11.29 1.62 2.78
C PHE A 87 9.88 1.27 2.30
N THR A 88 9.60 0.00 2.15
CA THR A 88 8.25 -0.48 1.77
C THR A 88 7.24 -0.20 2.87
N ARG A 89 7.62 -0.42 4.11
CA ARG A 89 6.84 -0.13 5.32
C ARG A 89 7.47 0.98 6.11
N GLY A 90 6.71 1.98 6.52
CA GLY A 90 7.21 2.81 7.58
C GLY A 90 6.90 4.28 7.57
N GLY A 91 6.48 4.87 6.49
CA GLY A 91 6.21 6.31 6.46
C GLY A 91 7.31 7.14 7.13
N VAL A 92 6.96 8.34 7.61
CA VAL A 92 7.89 9.29 8.23
C VAL A 92 8.59 8.70 9.47
N TYR A 93 7.86 7.97 10.32
CA TYR A 93 8.42 7.40 11.55
C TYR A 93 9.63 6.48 11.29
N ARG A 94 9.51 5.54 10.34
CA ARG A 94 10.57 4.60 10.02
C ARG A 94 11.79 5.30 9.41
N VAL A 95 11.55 6.23 8.50
CA VAL A 95 12.59 7.01 7.83
C VAL A 95 13.40 7.81 8.86
N VAL A 96 12.72 8.51 9.77
CA VAL A 96 13.39 9.31 10.82
C VAL A 96 14.11 8.42 11.82
N LYS A 97 13.55 7.26 12.18
CA LYS A 97 14.18 6.29 13.10
C LYS A 97 15.52 5.78 12.55
N GLU A 98 15.57 5.39 11.28
CA GLU A 98 16.79 4.91 10.62
C GLU A 98 17.83 6.04 10.41
N ALA A 99 17.36 7.25 10.14
CA ALA A 99 18.23 8.40 9.90
C ALA A 99 18.82 8.97 11.21
N LEU A 100 17.94 9.30 12.15
CA LEU A 100 18.24 10.16 13.32
C LEU A 100 18.08 9.43 14.66
N GLY A 101 17.57 8.18 14.64
CA GLY A 101 17.38 7.37 15.83
C GLY A 101 16.03 7.54 16.52
N GLY A 102 15.78 6.76 17.57
CA GLY A 102 14.47 6.60 18.21
C GLY A 102 13.92 7.88 18.85
N THR A 103 14.76 8.73 19.40
CA THR A 103 14.30 9.99 20.07
C THR A 103 13.70 10.96 19.04
N PHE A 104 14.40 11.21 17.94
CA PHE A 104 13.89 12.07 16.87
C PHE A 104 12.69 11.44 16.16
N ALA A 105 12.64 10.12 16.05
CA ALA A 105 11.47 9.43 15.49
C ALA A 105 10.21 9.63 16.35
N LYS A 106 10.34 9.60 17.69
CA LYS A 106 9.22 9.88 18.61
C LYS A 106 8.76 11.34 18.48
N LEU A 107 9.69 12.29 18.37
CA LEU A 107 9.34 13.69 18.19
C LEU A 107 8.64 13.94 16.84
N SER A 108 9.18 13.40 15.77
CA SER A 108 8.60 13.50 14.43
C SER A 108 7.19 12.90 14.37
N VAL A 109 7.00 11.72 14.98
CA VAL A 109 5.68 11.09 14.97
C VAL A 109 4.68 11.79 15.89
N SER A 110 5.14 12.46 16.95
CA SER A 110 4.25 13.29 17.78
C SER A 110 3.70 14.49 16.98
N ALA A 111 4.52 15.12 16.13
CA ALA A 111 4.07 16.16 15.21
C ALA A 111 3.13 15.60 14.12
N LEU A 112 3.46 14.44 13.56
CA LEU A 112 2.61 13.75 12.57
C LEU A 112 1.25 13.34 13.16
N MET A 113 1.20 12.90 14.41
CA MET A 113 -0.06 12.57 15.09
C MET A 113 -0.94 13.79 15.30
N PHE A 114 -0.33 14.96 15.54
CA PHE A 114 -1.08 16.21 15.62
C PHE A 114 -1.76 16.56 14.30
N ASP A 115 -1.05 16.38 13.19
CA ASP A 115 -1.58 16.52 11.85
C ASP A 115 -2.81 15.61 11.64
N TYR A 116 -2.67 14.29 11.78
CA TYR A 116 -3.77 13.34 11.58
C TYR A 116 -4.98 13.56 12.49
N ILE A 117 -4.74 13.92 13.75
CA ILE A 117 -5.84 14.16 14.68
C ILE A 117 -6.63 15.42 14.30
N LEU A 118 -5.98 16.43 13.72
CA LEU A 118 -6.64 17.64 13.27
C LEU A 118 -7.30 17.53 11.89
N THR A 119 -6.83 16.62 11.03
CA THR A 119 -7.40 16.38 9.69
C THR A 119 -8.89 16.05 9.76
N GLY A 120 -9.31 15.18 10.68
CA GLY A 120 -10.71 14.81 10.85
C GLY A 120 -11.58 16.03 11.25
N PRO A 121 -11.28 16.72 12.35
CA PRO A 121 -12.00 17.92 12.79
C PRO A 121 -12.10 19.03 11.74
N ILE A 122 -11.00 19.42 11.09
CA ILE A 122 -11.03 20.50 10.11
C ILE A 122 -11.89 20.12 8.89
N SER A 123 -11.74 18.89 8.39
CA SER A 123 -12.55 18.41 7.27
C SER A 123 -14.02 18.28 7.66
N GLY A 124 -14.33 17.74 8.85
CA GLY A 124 -15.69 17.58 9.32
C GLY A 124 -16.41 18.90 9.54
N VAL A 125 -15.74 19.86 10.18
CA VAL A 125 -16.31 21.20 10.40
C VAL A 125 -16.51 21.91 9.06
N SER A 126 -15.56 21.83 8.14
CA SER A 126 -15.72 22.39 6.78
C SER A 126 -16.89 21.75 6.04
N ALA A 127 -17.06 20.42 6.09
CA ALA A 127 -18.23 19.73 5.52
C ALA A 127 -19.54 20.28 6.11
N GLY A 128 -19.58 20.46 7.43
CA GLY A 128 -20.71 21.05 8.14
C GLY A 128 -21.00 22.48 7.70
N GLN A 129 -19.96 23.32 7.47
CA GLN A 129 -20.12 24.69 7.00
C GLN A 129 -20.73 24.76 5.60
N TYR A 130 -20.27 23.90 4.66
CA TYR A 130 -20.84 23.82 3.32
C TYR A 130 -22.32 23.42 3.36
N ILE A 131 -22.69 22.43 4.16
CA ILE A 131 -24.09 22.00 4.32
C ILE A 131 -24.92 23.06 5.02
N THR A 132 -24.44 23.63 6.13
CA THR A 132 -25.18 24.66 6.90
C THR A 132 -25.41 25.91 6.05
N SER A 133 -24.41 26.32 5.26
CA SER A 133 -24.56 27.45 4.32
C SER A 133 -25.63 27.17 3.27
N LEU A 134 -25.63 25.98 2.68
CA LEU A 134 -26.65 25.58 1.70
C LEU A 134 -28.04 25.53 2.32
N LEU A 135 -28.20 24.97 3.54
CA LEU A 135 -29.47 24.91 4.25
C LEU A 135 -30.00 26.32 4.57
N ASN A 136 -29.15 27.22 5.08
CA ASN A 136 -29.52 28.60 5.37
C ASN A 136 -30.00 29.36 4.13
N GLU A 137 -29.36 29.13 3.00
CA GLU A 137 -29.77 29.73 1.72
C GLU A 137 -31.07 29.13 1.20
N LEU A 138 -31.23 27.80 1.24
CA LEU A 138 -32.49 27.14 0.87
C LEU A 138 -33.66 27.61 1.73
N MET A 139 -33.44 27.78 3.04
CA MET A 139 -34.45 28.36 3.93
C MET A 139 -34.79 29.79 3.53
N THR A 140 -33.84 30.61 3.14
CA THR A 140 -34.07 31.99 2.69
C THR A 140 -34.88 31.99 1.38
N VAL A 141 -34.56 31.11 0.42
CA VAL A 141 -35.32 30.98 -0.84
C VAL A 141 -36.75 30.48 -0.57
N ALA A 142 -36.91 29.47 0.32
CA ALA A 142 -38.21 28.93 0.68
C ALA A 142 -39.09 29.97 1.39
N ALA A 143 -38.53 30.82 2.22
CA ALA A 143 -39.21 31.95 2.86
C ALA A 143 -39.67 33.00 1.83
N ALA A 144 -38.78 33.34 0.86
CA ALA A 144 -39.10 34.31 -0.19
C ALA A 144 -40.26 33.86 -1.09
N HIS A 145 -40.44 32.52 -1.27
CA HIS A 145 -41.51 31.95 -2.06
C HIS A 145 -42.73 31.50 -1.21
N SER A 146 -42.79 31.89 0.07
CA SER A 146 -43.86 31.55 1.00
C SER A 146 -44.09 30.03 1.17
N TRP A 147 -43.06 29.21 0.98
CA TRP A 147 -43.10 27.76 1.16
C TRP A 147 -42.98 27.34 2.65
N LEU A 148 -42.49 28.27 3.49
CA LEU A 148 -42.36 27.99 4.93
C LEU A 148 -43.66 28.41 5.66
N PRO A 149 -44.14 27.61 6.64
CA PRO A 149 -45.24 27.98 7.50
C PRO A 149 -44.91 29.28 8.25
N GLY A 150 -45.89 30.19 8.36
CA GLY A 150 -45.74 31.49 9.04
C GLY A 150 -45.21 31.36 10.46
N ALA A 151 -45.49 30.26 11.17
CA ALA A 151 -44.97 29.93 12.50
C ALA A 151 -43.45 29.73 12.56
N MET A 152 -42.76 29.50 11.43
CA MET A 152 -41.31 29.36 11.34
C MET A 152 -40.62 30.70 10.99
N LEU A 153 -41.36 31.73 10.71
CA LEU A 153 -40.82 33.05 10.37
C LEU A 153 -40.69 33.91 11.66
N SER A 154 -39.56 34.61 11.82
CA SER A 154 -39.38 35.55 12.90
C SER A 154 -40.35 36.74 12.75
N ALA A 155 -40.46 37.60 13.78
CA ALA A 155 -41.31 38.80 13.77
C ALA A 155 -41.06 39.75 12.60
N HIS A 156 -39.93 39.63 11.90
CA HIS A 156 -39.56 40.39 10.69
C HIS A 156 -39.67 39.57 9.39
N HIS A 157 -40.40 38.45 9.37
CA HIS A 157 -40.55 37.56 8.20
C HIS A 157 -39.23 36.97 7.67
N MET A 158 -38.19 36.93 8.53
CA MET A 158 -36.92 36.26 8.16
C MET A 158 -36.93 34.83 8.67
N PRO A 159 -36.44 33.86 7.83
CA PRO A 159 -36.31 32.48 8.26
C PRO A 159 -35.26 32.36 9.37
N PRO A 160 -35.42 31.43 10.31
CA PRO A 160 -34.42 31.15 11.31
C PRO A 160 -33.10 30.71 10.64
N ARG A 161 -32.01 31.39 10.94
CA ARG A 161 -30.67 30.99 10.46
C ARG A 161 -30.06 30.04 11.46
N LEU A 162 -29.58 28.89 10.95
CA LEU A 162 -28.79 27.94 11.70
C LEU A 162 -27.44 28.59 12.06
N PRO A 163 -27.04 28.55 13.36
CA PRO A 163 -25.74 29.10 13.76
C PRO A 163 -24.62 28.27 13.11
N MET A 164 -23.77 28.90 12.31
CA MET A 164 -22.78 28.25 11.44
C MET A 164 -21.85 27.32 12.25
N ASP A 165 -21.19 27.87 13.26
CA ASP A 165 -20.16 27.13 14.02
C ASP A 165 -20.73 25.96 14.80
N LEU A 166 -21.85 26.16 15.52
CA LEU A 166 -22.46 25.08 16.31
C LEU A 166 -22.99 23.93 15.43
N THR A 167 -23.67 24.29 14.33
CA THR A 167 -24.25 23.31 13.42
C THR A 167 -23.14 22.54 12.70
N SER A 168 -22.08 23.24 12.27
CA SER A 168 -20.92 22.61 11.63
C SER A 168 -20.20 21.66 12.56
N ALA A 169 -20.00 22.04 13.83
CA ALA A 169 -19.42 21.18 14.85
C ALA A 169 -20.28 19.93 15.10
N ALA A 170 -21.60 20.08 15.13
CA ALA A 170 -22.53 18.96 15.30
C ALA A 170 -22.45 17.98 14.11
N PHE A 171 -22.43 18.48 12.87
CA PHE A 171 -22.22 17.66 11.68
C PHE A 171 -20.88 16.91 11.73
N ALA A 172 -19.79 17.61 12.05
CA ALA A 172 -18.47 17.02 12.20
C ALA A 172 -18.47 15.87 13.22
N ALA A 173 -19.10 16.10 14.39
CA ALA A 173 -19.20 15.08 15.43
C ALA A 173 -19.99 13.85 14.98
N ILE A 174 -21.14 14.03 14.32
CA ILE A 174 -21.97 12.94 13.80
C ILE A 174 -21.19 12.10 12.79
N VAL A 175 -20.53 12.73 11.82
CA VAL A 175 -19.74 12.04 10.79
C VAL A 175 -18.54 11.33 11.40
N THR A 176 -17.87 11.94 12.37
CA THR A 176 -16.75 11.33 13.12
C THR A 176 -17.21 10.08 13.88
N VAL A 177 -18.37 10.13 14.58
CA VAL A 177 -18.95 8.97 15.27
C VAL A 177 -19.34 7.87 14.29
N TYR A 178 -19.89 8.21 13.12
CA TYR A 178 -20.22 7.25 12.08
C TYR A 178 -18.96 6.50 11.59
N TYR A 179 -17.88 7.18 11.24
CA TYR A 179 -16.64 6.54 10.80
C TYR A 179 -15.91 5.82 11.94
N TRP A 180 -15.95 6.35 13.16
CA TRP A 180 -15.48 5.63 14.33
C TRP A 180 -16.14 4.26 14.45
N TRP A 181 -17.48 4.21 14.33
CA TRP A 181 -18.24 2.97 14.40
C TRP A 181 -17.93 2.00 13.25
N GLN A 182 -17.73 2.51 12.03
CA GLN A 182 -17.33 1.68 10.87
C GLN A 182 -15.92 1.09 11.08
N ASN A 183 -14.94 1.90 11.45
CA ASN A 183 -13.58 1.45 11.71
C ASN A 183 -13.48 0.47 12.90
N LEU A 184 -14.35 0.64 13.91
CA LEU A 184 -14.44 -0.30 15.02
C LEU A 184 -14.87 -1.69 14.57
N LYS A 185 -15.79 -1.78 13.60
CA LYS A 185 -16.27 -3.04 13.02
C LYS A 185 -15.32 -3.64 11.98
N GLY A 186 -14.28 -2.93 11.58
CA GLY A 186 -13.38 -3.35 10.50
C GLY A 186 -14.05 -3.32 9.13
N ILE A 187 -15.07 -2.49 8.96
CA ILE A 187 -15.65 -2.24 7.65
C ILE A 187 -14.66 -1.32 6.91
N GLU A 188 -13.79 -1.94 6.14
CA GLU A 188 -12.83 -1.21 5.32
C GLU A 188 -13.58 -0.41 4.25
N GLU A 189 -13.26 0.87 4.16
CA GLU A 189 -13.63 1.63 2.98
C GLU A 189 -12.82 1.07 1.83
N SER A 190 -13.50 0.39 0.91
CA SER A 190 -12.79 -0.19 -0.22
C SER A 190 -12.15 0.94 -1.03
N SER A 191 -10.92 0.74 -1.50
CA SER A 191 -10.25 1.64 -2.45
C SER A 191 -11.11 1.93 -3.69
N ASP A 192 -12.11 1.09 -3.96
CA ASP A 192 -13.11 1.27 -4.99
C ASP A 192 -14.06 2.43 -4.69
N LYS A 193 -14.54 2.57 -3.44
CA LYS A 193 -15.35 3.73 -3.03
C LYS A 193 -14.58 5.03 -3.14
N ALA A 194 -13.31 5.04 -2.70
CA ALA A 194 -12.43 6.18 -2.87
C ALA A 194 -12.28 6.57 -4.36
N LEU A 195 -12.15 5.58 -5.23
CA LEU A 195 -12.07 5.80 -6.69
C LEU A 195 -13.39 6.34 -7.26
N GLU A 196 -14.55 5.87 -6.80
CA GLU A 196 -15.85 6.40 -7.22
C GLU A 196 -16.03 7.87 -6.81
N VAL A 197 -15.71 8.20 -5.56
CA VAL A 197 -15.71 9.59 -5.07
C VAL A 197 -14.77 10.45 -5.92
N MET A 198 -13.56 9.98 -6.20
CA MET A 198 -12.62 10.70 -7.08
C MET A 198 -13.19 10.93 -8.49
N LYS A 199 -13.88 9.95 -9.09
CA LYS A 199 -14.50 10.11 -10.42
C LYS A 199 -15.57 11.19 -10.41
N ILE A 200 -16.49 11.16 -9.43
CA ILE A 200 -17.55 12.17 -9.27
C ILE A 200 -16.94 13.55 -9.05
N THR A 201 -15.91 13.63 -8.19
CA THR A 201 -15.19 14.86 -7.94
C THR A 201 -14.48 15.37 -9.19
N THR A 202 -13.90 14.49 -10.00
CA THR A 202 -13.25 14.88 -11.26
C THR A 202 -14.26 15.54 -12.20
N VAL A 203 -15.46 14.97 -12.33
CA VAL A 203 -16.54 15.58 -13.12
C VAL A 203 -16.87 16.99 -12.59
N MET A 204 -17.05 17.11 -11.27
CA MET A 204 -17.32 18.41 -10.64
C MET A 204 -16.20 19.40 -10.89
N VAL A 205 -14.91 19.00 -10.72
CA VAL A 205 -13.74 19.86 -10.93
C VAL A 205 -13.62 20.29 -12.38
N VAL A 206 -13.84 19.40 -13.33
CA VAL A 206 -13.81 19.75 -14.76
C VAL A 206 -14.88 20.79 -15.09
N ILE A 207 -16.12 20.61 -14.61
CA ILE A 207 -17.20 21.58 -14.81
C ILE A 207 -16.84 22.92 -14.13
N LEU A 208 -16.37 22.84 -12.88
CA LEU A 208 -16.00 24.02 -12.08
C LEU A 208 -14.94 24.87 -12.78
N LEU A 209 -13.87 24.23 -13.26
CA LEU A 209 -12.76 24.92 -13.89
C LEU A 209 -13.13 25.45 -15.29
N THR A 210 -13.75 24.61 -16.12
CA THR A 210 -14.10 25.03 -17.49
C THR A 210 -15.12 26.15 -17.47
N TRP A 211 -16.18 26.02 -16.68
CA TRP A 211 -17.21 27.07 -16.54
C TRP A 211 -16.66 28.31 -15.81
N GLY A 212 -15.81 28.12 -14.79
CA GLY A 212 -15.14 29.23 -14.10
C GLY A 212 -14.22 30.02 -15.02
N ILE A 213 -13.38 29.35 -15.82
CA ILE A 213 -12.51 30.00 -16.80
C ILE A 213 -13.34 30.75 -17.85
N TYR A 214 -14.37 30.12 -18.40
CA TYR A 214 -15.30 30.77 -19.34
C TYR A 214 -15.92 32.04 -18.73
N SER A 215 -16.40 31.93 -17.48
CA SER A 215 -17.01 33.05 -16.76
C SER A 215 -16.00 34.16 -16.48
N ALA A 216 -14.76 33.83 -16.12
CA ALA A 216 -13.72 34.81 -15.88
C ALA A 216 -13.37 35.62 -17.15
N PHE A 217 -13.30 34.97 -18.29
CA PHE A 217 -13.11 35.66 -19.58
C PHE A 217 -14.33 36.50 -19.98
N HIS A 218 -15.54 35.97 -19.84
CA HIS A 218 -16.76 36.66 -20.24
C HIS A 218 -17.05 37.90 -19.39
N LEU A 219 -16.76 37.83 -18.08
CA LEU A 219 -16.95 38.94 -17.16
C LEU A 219 -15.76 39.92 -17.12
N GLY A 220 -14.67 39.63 -17.84
CA GLY A 220 -13.45 40.43 -17.77
C GLY A 220 -12.83 40.46 -16.39
N ALA A 221 -12.91 39.33 -15.67
CA ALA A 221 -12.42 39.21 -14.31
C ALA A 221 -10.91 39.52 -14.22
N LYS A 222 -10.53 40.39 -13.28
CA LYS A 222 -9.13 40.76 -13.11
C LYS A 222 -8.39 39.76 -12.24
N LEU A 223 -7.13 39.49 -12.59
CA LEU A 223 -6.24 38.69 -11.76
C LEU A 223 -6.07 39.34 -10.39
N PRO A 224 -5.92 38.56 -9.31
CA PRO A 224 -5.55 39.08 -8.00
C PRO A 224 -4.24 39.87 -8.06
N PRO A 225 -4.03 40.84 -7.17
CA PRO A 225 -2.79 41.61 -7.15
C PRO A 225 -1.60 40.72 -6.97
N TRP A 226 -0.53 40.99 -7.72
CA TRP A 226 0.72 40.27 -7.60
C TRP A 226 1.29 40.42 -6.20
N PRO A 227 1.84 39.36 -5.57
CA PRO A 227 2.33 39.43 -4.19
C PRO A 227 3.59 40.30 -4.08
N THR A 228 3.39 41.53 -3.69
CA THR A 228 4.44 42.50 -3.34
C THR A 228 4.29 42.90 -1.88
N PRO A 229 5.34 43.41 -1.24
CA PRO A 229 5.22 43.88 0.14
C PRO A 229 4.07 44.88 0.39
N SER A 230 3.69 45.66 -0.62
CA SER A 230 2.59 46.65 -0.55
C SER A 230 1.20 46.01 -0.75
N THR A 231 1.09 44.83 -1.34
CA THR A 231 -0.20 44.17 -1.59
C THR A 231 -0.50 43.05 -0.59
N LEU A 232 0.42 42.73 0.27
CA LEU A 232 0.25 41.76 1.35
C LEU A 232 -0.37 42.45 2.56
N HIS A 233 -1.55 42.01 2.94
CA HIS A 233 -2.28 42.52 4.13
C HIS A 233 -2.50 41.34 5.08
N PHE A 234 -1.71 41.29 6.13
CA PHE A 234 -1.85 40.25 7.14
C PHE A 234 -2.89 40.64 8.18
N SER A 235 -3.79 39.71 8.52
CA SER A 235 -4.68 39.86 9.65
C SER A 235 -3.90 39.87 10.98
N ASN A 236 -4.51 40.43 12.04
CA ASN A 236 -3.86 40.44 13.36
C ASN A 236 -3.55 39.01 13.86
N ASP A 237 -4.39 38.04 13.53
CA ASP A 237 -4.19 36.63 13.90
C ASP A 237 -3.06 36.02 13.11
N ALA A 238 -2.92 36.38 11.82
CA ALA A 238 -1.82 35.90 10.98
C ALA A 238 -0.45 36.44 11.40
N LEU A 239 -0.38 37.55 12.15
CA LEU A 239 0.88 38.05 12.70
C LEU A 239 1.31 37.32 13.99
N GLY A 240 0.41 36.60 14.66
CA GLY A 240 0.68 35.82 15.86
C GLY A 240 1.43 36.59 16.95
N PHE A 241 2.60 36.11 17.36
CA PHE A 241 3.43 36.79 18.38
C PHE A 241 4.06 38.10 17.88
N LEU A 242 4.12 38.30 16.54
CA LEU A 242 4.74 39.46 15.93
C LEU A 242 3.81 40.68 15.84
N ARG A 243 2.53 40.57 16.17
CA ARG A 243 1.53 41.61 16.01
C ARG A 243 1.85 42.91 16.77
N TYR A 244 2.65 42.87 17.83
CA TYR A 244 3.08 43.99 18.65
C TYR A 244 4.49 44.50 18.35
N THR A 245 5.11 43.98 17.28
CA THR A 245 6.47 44.38 16.88
C THR A 245 6.41 45.27 15.64
N SER A 246 7.42 46.15 15.45
CA SER A 246 7.60 46.91 14.20
C SER A 246 8.07 46.09 13.00
N LEU A 247 8.38 44.81 13.21
CA LEU A 247 8.91 43.91 12.19
C LEU A 247 8.01 43.71 10.97
N PRO A 248 6.68 43.60 11.08
CA PRO A 248 5.83 43.42 9.92
C PRO A 248 5.89 44.53 8.88
N ALA A 249 6.20 45.76 9.28
CA ALA A 249 6.27 46.91 8.38
C ALA A 249 7.55 46.98 7.53
N THR A 250 8.61 46.22 7.90
CA THR A 250 9.94 46.29 7.24
C THR A 250 10.23 45.09 6.33
N LEU A 251 9.30 44.14 6.09
CA LEU A 251 9.64 42.78 5.72
C LEU A 251 9.21 42.37 4.31
N GLY A 252 9.99 42.73 3.29
CA GLY A 252 9.76 42.28 1.93
C GLY A 252 9.79 40.74 1.77
N LEU A 253 10.93 40.10 1.93
CA LEU A 253 11.11 38.65 1.75
C LEU A 253 10.44 37.83 2.87
N PHE A 254 10.51 38.30 4.10
CA PHE A 254 9.87 37.62 5.23
C PHE A 254 8.34 37.58 5.09
N GLY A 255 7.72 38.67 4.64
CA GLY A 255 6.27 38.66 4.33
C GLY A 255 5.89 37.61 3.29
N ILE A 256 6.72 37.41 2.26
CA ILE A 256 6.51 36.35 1.26
C ILE A 256 6.60 34.96 1.91
N ILE A 257 7.60 34.70 2.74
CA ILE A 257 7.75 33.42 3.44
C ILE A 257 6.59 33.20 4.42
N MET A 258 6.16 34.24 5.13
CA MET A 258 5.03 34.19 6.04
C MET A 258 3.73 33.86 5.29
N ALA A 259 3.47 34.52 4.17
CA ALA A 259 2.31 34.26 3.31
C ALA A 259 2.34 32.83 2.73
N PHE A 260 3.51 32.36 2.31
CA PHE A 260 3.71 30.97 1.91
C PHE A 260 3.40 30.02 3.08
N GLY A 261 3.87 30.32 4.30
CA GLY A 261 3.63 29.54 5.50
C GLY A 261 2.14 29.46 5.89
N HIS A 262 1.34 30.53 5.67
CA HIS A 262 -0.11 30.48 5.86
C HIS A 262 -0.82 29.64 4.81
N SER A 263 -0.26 29.52 3.61
CA SER A 263 -0.82 28.75 2.50
C SER A 263 -0.40 27.27 2.51
N VAL A 264 0.60 26.84 3.33
CA VAL A 264 1.09 25.45 3.42
C VAL A 264 0.00 24.45 3.76
N LEU A 265 -1.07 24.89 4.43
CA LEU A 265 -2.25 24.09 4.71
C LEU A 265 -2.82 23.41 3.44
N ALA A 266 -2.69 24.03 2.29
CA ALA A 266 -3.17 23.51 1.01
C ALA A 266 -2.51 22.19 0.59
N MET A 267 -1.30 21.86 1.07
CA MET A 267 -0.60 20.59 0.73
C MET A 267 -0.68 19.52 1.82
N SER A 268 -1.62 19.62 2.72
CA SER A 268 -1.93 18.61 3.71
C SER A 268 -2.35 17.30 3.05
N GLY A 269 -1.97 16.15 3.63
CA GLY A 269 -2.30 14.81 3.09
C GLY A 269 -1.23 14.24 2.15
N GLU A 270 -0.10 14.91 1.90
CA GLU A 270 1.00 14.38 1.09
C GLU A 270 1.65 13.14 1.69
N GLU A 271 1.67 13.02 3.02
CA GLU A 271 2.21 11.87 3.76
C GLU A 271 1.40 10.60 3.55
N THR A 272 0.11 10.72 3.19
CA THR A 272 -0.78 9.58 2.88
C THR A 272 -0.23 8.74 1.72
N LEU A 273 0.53 9.35 0.78
CA LEU A 273 1.22 8.62 -0.28
C LEU A 273 2.22 7.58 0.27
N ALA A 274 2.92 7.91 1.36
CA ALA A 274 3.86 6.97 1.99
C ALA A 274 3.15 5.83 2.71
N GLN A 275 1.94 6.05 3.21
CA GLN A 275 1.14 5.01 3.85
C GLN A 275 0.58 4.02 2.83
N VAL A 276 0.00 4.56 1.74
CA VAL A 276 -0.57 3.75 0.65
C VAL A 276 0.51 3.00 -0.13
N ASN A 277 1.78 3.46 -0.11
CA ASN A 277 2.88 2.80 -0.82
C ASN A 277 2.96 1.29 -0.56
N ARG A 278 2.64 0.82 0.63
CA ARG A 278 2.65 -0.60 0.98
C ARG A 278 1.71 -1.41 0.08
N GLU A 279 0.56 -0.87 -0.22
CA GLU A 279 -0.55 -1.52 -0.93
C GLU A 279 -0.46 -1.40 -2.45
N ILE A 280 0.51 -0.66 -2.99
CA ILE A 280 0.65 -0.48 -4.43
C ILE A 280 1.13 -1.76 -5.10
N GLU A 281 0.40 -2.19 -6.15
CA GLU A 281 0.73 -3.35 -6.97
C GLU A 281 2.03 -3.19 -7.79
N HIS A 282 2.56 -4.32 -8.24
CA HIS A 282 3.73 -4.37 -9.14
C HIS A 282 3.40 -3.73 -10.53
N PRO A 283 4.33 -2.99 -11.17
CA PRO A 283 5.66 -2.56 -10.73
C PRO A 283 5.58 -1.34 -9.80
N LYS A 284 5.84 -1.57 -8.53
CA LYS A 284 5.55 -0.70 -7.40
C LYS A 284 6.03 0.74 -7.56
N LEU A 285 7.33 0.94 -7.84
CA LEU A 285 7.91 2.27 -7.98
C LEU A 285 7.35 3.04 -9.19
N LYS A 286 7.08 2.35 -10.29
CA LYS A 286 6.47 2.94 -11.49
C LYS A 286 5.04 3.40 -11.21
N ASN A 287 4.26 2.55 -10.54
CA ASN A 287 2.87 2.84 -10.16
C ASN A 287 2.80 3.95 -9.09
N LEU A 288 3.73 3.96 -8.12
CA LEU A 288 3.86 5.04 -7.14
C LEU A 288 4.13 6.40 -7.81
N LYS A 289 5.06 6.45 -8.78
CA LYS A 289 5.35 7.68 -9.55
C LYS A 289 4.13 8.13 -10.36
N ARG A 290 3.40 7.21 -10.99
CA ARG A 290 2.17 7.55 -11.73
C ARG A 290 1.11 8.14 -10.81
N ALA A 291 0.88 7.50 -9.65
CA ALA A 291 -0.04 8.04 -8.65
C ALA A 291 0.40 9.45 -8.19
N ALA A 292 1.69 9.65 -7.91
CA ALA A 292 2.25 10.94 -7.51
C ALA A 292 2.02 12.04 -8.56
N ILE A 293 2.13 11.73 -9.86
CA ILE A 293 1.88 12.68 -10.96
C ILE A 293 0.38 13.02 -11.04
N VAL A 294 -0.50 12.01 -10.98
CA VAL A 294 -1.96 12.23 -10.99
C VAL A 294 -2.38 13.15 -9.86
N ILE A 295 -1.88 12.87 -8.64
CA ILE A 295 -2.15 13.69 -7.46
C ILE A 295 -1.64 15.13 -7.65
N ALA A 296 -0.44 15.31 -8.24
CA ALA A 296 0.14 16.63 -8.48
C ALA A 296 -0.71 17.49 -9.41
N ILE A 297 -1.09 16.92 -10.55
CA ILE A 297 -1.93 17.62 -11.52
C ILE A 297 -3.28 17.96 -10.92
N TYR A 298 -3.89 17.00 -10.23
CA TYR A 298 -5.21 17.18 -9.65
C TYR A 298 -5.23 18.26 -8.57
N SER A 299 -4.28 18.22 -7.63
CA SER A 299 -4.20 19.21 -6.55
C SER A 299 -3.85 20.61 -7.07
N PHE A 300 -2.95 20.73 -8.04
CA PHE A 300 -2.65 22.00 -8.69
C PHE A 300 -3.87 22.62 -9.37
N LEU A 301 -4.63 21.81 -10.11
CA LEU A 301 -5.84 22.27 -10.81
C LEU A 301 -6.98 22.60 -9.83
N PHE A 302 -7.28 21.68 -8.92
CA PHE A 302 -8.44 21.84 -8.05
C PHE A 302 -8.17 22.87 -6.94
N THR A 303 -7.12 22.68 -6.15
CA THR A 303 -6.81 23.57 -5.03
C THR A 303 -6.21 24.88 -5.51
N GLY A 304 -5.22 24.82 -6.41
CA GLY A 304 -4.50 26.01 -6.89
C GLY A 304 -5.36 26.88 -7.82
N LEU A 305 -5.77 26.33 -8.95
CA LEU A 305 -6.53 27.10 -9.94
C LEU A 305 -7.96 27.38 -9.48
N GLY A 306 -8.57 26.46 -8.72
CA GLY A 306 -9.88 26.67 -8.10
C GLY A 306 -9.90 27.88 -7.16
N SER A 307 -8.90 28.01 -6.27
CA SER A 307 -8.77 29.17 -5.39
C SER A 307 -8.52 30.47 -6.15
N LEU A 308 -7.73 30.43 -7.22
CA LEU A 308 -7.49 31.59 -8.08
C LEU A 308 -8.79 32.07 -8.74
N LEU A 309 -9.54 31.18 -9.35
CA LEU A 309 -10.81 31.51 -10.02
C LEU A 309 -11.85 32.00 -9.03
N ALA A 310 -11.91 31.46 -7.82
CA ALA A 310 -12.82 31.92 -6.78
C ALA A 310 -12.57 33.37 -6.41
N VAL A 311 -11.30 33.76 -6.22
CA VAL A 311 -10.94 35.17 -5.93
C VAL A 311 -11.19 36.09 -7.11
N MET A 312 -11.07 35.61 -8.35
CA MET A 312 -11.36 36.40 -9.55
C MET A 312 -12.87 36.64 -9.76
N LEU A 313 -13.70 35.64 -9.45
CA LEU A 313 -15.14 35.69 -9.80
C LEU A 313 -16.00 36.24 -8.68
N ILE A 314 -15.70 35.99 -7.42
CA ILE A 314 -16.51 36.42 -6.29
C ILE A 314 -16.13 37.86 -5.92
N PRO A 315 -17.10 38.79 -5.87
CA PRO A 315 -16.84 40.20 -5.46
C PRO A 315 -16.26 40.30 -4.05
N ASP A 316 -15.32 41.24 -3.86
CA ASP A 316 -14.62 41.45 -2.57
C ASP A 316 -15.58 41.70 -1.39
N SER A 317 -16.70 42.40 -1.64
CA SER A 317 -17.69 42.73 -0.63
C SER A 317 -18.40 41.56 0.01
N VAL A 318 -18.41 40.39 -0.67
CA VAL A 318 -19.12 39.19 -0.19
C VAL A 318 -18.18 37.99 -0.01
N ARG A 319 -17.01 38.00 -0.64
CA ARG A 319 -16.13 36.86 -0.68
C ARG A 319 -15.69 36.42 0.74
N VAL A 320 -15.05 37.32 1.49
CA VAL A 320 -14.62 37.00 2.87
C VAL A 320 -15.81 37.02 3.84
N PRO A 321 -16.71 38.05 3.82
CA PRO A 321 -17.80 38.11 4.80
C PRO A 321 -18.82 36.97 4.69
N VAL A 322 -19.04 36.41 3.49
CA VAL A 322 -20.12 35.43 3.25
C VAL A 322 -19.60 34.04 2.84
N TYR A 323 -18.55 34.00 2.01
CA TYR A 323 -18.09 32.77 1.35
C TYR A 323 -16.72 32.30 1.82
N ARG A 324 -16.10 32.89 2.83
CA ARG A 324 -14.82 32.47 3.39
C ARG A 324 -14.79 30.95 3.67
N ASP A 325 -15.82 30.46 4.35
CA ASP A 325 -15.89 29.07 4.82
C ASP A 325 -16.47 28.09 3.78
N ASN A 326 -16.88 28.61 2.59
CA ASN A 326 -17.47 27.81 1.51
C ASN A 326 -17.14 28.39 0.11
N LEU A 327 -15.89 28.81 -0.05
CA LEU A 327 -15.39 29.55 -1.21
C LEU A 327 -15.71 28.89 -2.56
N ILE A 328 -15.52 27.55 -2.66
CA ILE A 328 -15.75 26.80 -3.91
C ILE A 328 -17.25 26.77 -4.27
N ALA A 329 -18.14 26.58 -3.30
CA ALA A 329 -19.58 26.65 -3.53
C ALA A 329 -20.05 28.09 -3.82
N GLY A 330 -19.42 29.08 -3.20
CA GLY A 330 -19.65 30.49 -3.50
C GLY A 330 -19.31 30.84 -4.95
N MET A 331 -18.20 30.33 -5.48
CA MET A 331 -17.80 30.56 -6.87
C MET A 331 -18.89 30.14 -7.87
N ALA A 332 -19.58 29.03 -7.64
CA ALA A 332 -20.65 28.56 -8.50
C ALA A 332 -21.78 29.59 -8.67
N MET A 333 -22.04 30.42 -7.67
CA MET A 333 -23.07 31.45 -7.74
C MET A 333 -22.72 32.68 -8.57
N TYR A 334 -21.41 32.88 -8.83
CA TYR A 334 -20.90 34.02 -9.61
C TYR A 334 -20.47 33.65 -11.03
N MET A 335 -20.73 32.42 -11.46
CA MET A 335 -20.53 31.98 -12.86
C MET A 335 -21.57 32.55 -13.78
N VAL A 336 -21.24 32.75 -15.04
CA VAL A 336 -22.15 33.26 -16.12
C VAL A 336 -23.19 32.18 -16.45
N GLY A 337 -24.48 32.58 -16.45
CA GLY A 337 -25.55 31.66 -16.83
C GLY A 337 -26.84 31.84 -16.02
N PRO A 338 -27.88 31.03 -16.29
CA PRO A 338 -29.16 31.07 -15.59
C PRO A 338 -29.01 30.79 -14.10
N GLN A 339 -29.72 31.50 -13.25
CA GLN A 339 -29.65 31.35 -11.80
C GLN A 339 -29.96 29.90 -11.34
N VAL A 340 -30.95 29.28 -11.98
CA VAL A 340 -31.31 27.87 -11.66
C VAL A 340 -30.13 26.92 -11.86
N LEU A 341 -29.39 27.06 -12.97
CA LEU A 341 -28.23 26.22 -13.26
C LEU A 341 -27.11 26.43 -12.26
N ARG A 342 -26.86 27.67 -11.83
CA ARG A 342 -25.89 28.02 -10.80
C ARG A 342 -26.23 27.40 -9.44
N ILE A 343 -27.52 27.43 -9.06
CA ILE A 343 -28.00 26.81 -7.82
C ILE A 343 -27.84 25.29 -7.88
N ILE A 344 -28.25 24.65 -8.98
CA ILE A 344 -28.09 23.19 -9.17
C ILE A 344 -26.61 22.80 -9.06
N PHE A 345 -25.74 23.55 -9.72
CA PHE A 345 -24.30 23.27 -9.67
C PHE A 345 -23.70 23.51 -8.28
N ARG A 346 -24.14 24.55 -7.56
CA ARG A 346 -23.76 24.78 -6.18
C ARG A 346 -24.17 23.62 -5.28
N VAL A 347 -25.39 23.12 -5.40
CA VAL A 347 -25.84 21.91 -4.66
C VAL A 347 -24.92 20.73 -4.98
N PHE A 348 -24.58 20.52 -6.24
CA PHE A 348 -23.65 19.45 -6.66
C PHE A 348 -22.27 19.63 -6.03
N VAL A 349 -21.71 20.85 -6.03
CA VAL A 349 -20.41 21.16 -5.37
C VAL A 349 -20.46 20.88 -3.88
N VAL A 350 -21.55 21.24 -3.18
CA VAL A 350 -21.71 21.00 -1.74
C VAL A 350 -21.80 19.49 -1.45
N LEU A 351 -22.56 18.72 -2.26
CA LEU A 351 -22.68 17.28 -2.07
C LEU A 351 -21.33 16.57 -2.31
N VAL A 352 -20.62 16.92 -3.36
CA VAL A 352 -19.29 16.37 -3.64
C VAL A 352 -18.29 16.79 -2.55
N GLY A 353 -18.34 18.04 -2.12
CA GLY A 353 -17.54 18.54 -1.00
C GLY A 353 -17.78 17.75 0.28
N PHE A 354 -19.04 17.48 0.61
CA PHE A 354 -19.39 16.65 1.76
C PHE A 354 -18.81 15.24 1.65
N LEU A 355 -18.86 14.60 0.46
CA LEU A 355 -18.29 13.26 0.26
C LEU A 355 -16.78 13.23 0.48
N ILE A 356 -16.04 14.16 -0.11
CA ILE A 356 -14.58 14.23 0.05
C ILE A 356 -14.18 14.55 1.48
N LEU A 357 -14.78 15.59 2.06
CA LEU A 357 -14.46 16.03 3.41
C LEU A 357 -14.81 14.96 4.45
N SER A 358 -15.91 14.23 4.24
CA SER A 358 -16.23 13.05 5.05
C SER A 358 -15.23 11.91 4.86
N GLY A 359 -14.79 11.66 3.62
CA GLY A 359 -13.74 10.69 3.30
C GLY A 359 -12.43 11.02 4.01
N ALA A 360 -12.06 12.32 4.10
CA ALA A 360 -10.86 12.75 4.82
C ALA A 360 -10.92 12.46 6.33
N ILE A 361 -12.12 12.52 6.96
CA ILE A 361 -12.29 12.09 8.36
C ILE A 361 -11.94 10.62 8.50
N ASN A 362 -12.47 9.78 7.62
CA ASN A 362 -12.18 8.34 7.63
C ASN A 362 -10.69 8.06 7.40
N THR A 363 -10.09 8.68 6.40
CA THR A 363 -8.66 8.54 6.08
C THR A 363 -7.80 8.96 7.27
N SER A 364 -8.16 10.00 8.00
CA SER A 364 -7.43 10.45 9.19
C SER A 364 -7.50 9.45 10.35
N ILE A 365 -8.64 8.77 10.57
CA ILE A 365 -8.78 7.71 11.57
C ILE A 365 -7.91 6.51 11.17
N ILE A 366 -7.97 6.08 9.92
CA ILE A 366 -7.18 4.95 9.40
C ILE A 366 -5.69 5.28 9.48
N GLY A 367 -5.28 6.46 9.01
CA GLY A 367 -3.90 6.93 9.01
C GLY A 367 -3.30 7.01 10.41
N SER A 368 -4.01 7.64 11.35
CA SER A 368 -3.62 7.70 12.77
C SER A 368 -3.48 6.30 13.36
N THR A 369 -4.44 5.43 13.09
CA THR A 369 -4.46 4.05 13.59
C THR A 369 -3.26 3.28 13.05
N GLY A 370 -2.95 3.41 11.77
CA GLY A 370 -1.79 2.77 11.13
C GLY A 370 -0.46 3.24 11.72
N VAL A 371 -0.30 4.54 11.95
CA VAL A 371 0.91 5.10 12.58
C VAL A 371 1.07 4.64 14.02
N LEU A 372 0.02 4.72 14.84
CA LEU A 372 0.06 4.28 16.24
C LEU A 372 0.29 2.78 16.38
N MET A 373 -0.31 1.97 15.48
CA MET A 373 -0.05 0.54 15.44
C MET A 373 1.43 0.25 15.17
N ARG A 374 2.02 0.96 14.21
CA ARG A 374 3.46 0.82 13.89
C ARG A 374 4.37 1.16 15.06
N ILE A 375 4.05 2.23 15.79
CA ILE A 375 4.77 2.64 16.99
C ILE A 375 4.63 1.57 18.10
N ALA A 376 3.46 0.95 18.20
CA ALA A 376 3.21 -0.14 19.13
C ALA A 376 3.96 -1.43 18.74
N GLU A 377 4.04 -1.75 17.43
CA GLU A 377 4.86 -2.86 16.90
C GLU A 377 6.34 -2.68 17.25
N ASP A 378 6.87 -1.46 17.12
CA ASP A 378 8.25 -1.12 17.47
C ASP A 378 8.51 -1.10 19.00
N GLY A 379 7.48 -1.37 19.81
CA GLY A 379 7.59 -1.44 21.26
C GLY A 379 7.61 -0.08 21.97
N VAL A 380 7.33 1.00 21.28
CA VAL A 380 7.23 2.35 21.87
C VAL A 380 5.90 2.54 22.61
N LEU A 381 4.80 1.95 22.11
CA LEU A 381 3.55 1.84 22.84
C LEU A 381 3.38 0.47 23.49
N THR A 382 2.60 0.41 24.58
CA THR A 382 2.34 -0.86 25.29
C THR A 382 1.55 -1.84 24.42
N ASP A 383 1.79 -3.15 24.59
CA ASP A 383 1.06 -4.21 23.89
C ASP A 383 -0.45 -4.19 24.18
N TRP A 384 -0.87 -3.45 25.22
CA TRP A 384 -2.28 -3.21 25.50
C TRP A 384 -3.00 -2.58 24.31
N PHE A 385 -2.37 -1.66 23.58
CA PHE A 385 -2.95 -1.02 22.39
C PHE A 385 -3.07 -1.98 21.20
N ARG A 386 -2.20 -2.99 21.11
CA ARG A 386 -2.17 -3.96 20.00
C ARG A 386 -3.23 -5.07 20.11
N ARG A 387 -3.81 -5.28 21.29
CA ARG A 387 -4.80 -6.36 21.48
C ARG A 387 -6.01 -6.15 20.63
N PRO A 388 -6.34 -7.09 19.70
CA PRO A 388 -7.47 -6.96 18.80
C PRO A 388 -8.80 -7.08 19.55
N HIS A 389 -9.84 -6.52 18.95
CA HIS A 389 -11.22 -6.69 19.44
C HIS A 389 -11.65 -8.15 19.28
N ARG A 390 -12.24 -8.74 20.32
CA ARG A 390 -12.59 -10.17 20.36
C ARG A 390 -13.53 -10.61 19.21
N LYS A 391 -14.41 -9.74 18.74
CA LYS A 391 -15.40 -10.04 17.70
C LYS A 391 -14.96 -9.58 16.31
N PHE A 392 -14.29 -8.42 16.21
CA PHE A 392 -14.03 -7.76 14.92
C PHE A 392 -12.56 -7.84 14.50
N GLY A 393 -11.65 -8.28 15.35
CA GLY A 393 -10.20 -8.35 15.05
C GLY A 393 -9.50 -6.99 14.91
N THR A 394 -10.21 -5.88 15.04
CA THR A 394 -9.70 -4.53 14.85
C THR A 394 -8.90 -4.01 16.05
N SER A 395 -8.01 -3.03 15.83
CA SER A 395 -7.26 -2.32 16.86
C SER A 395 -8.13 -1.30 17.60
N TYR A 396 -9.26 -1.74 18.14
CA TYR A 396 -10.33 -0.88 18.66
C TYR A 396 -9.87 0.16 19.68
N ARG A 397 -8.83 -0.12 20.47
CA ARG A 397 -8.34 0.81 21.49
C ARG A 397 -7.65 2.02 20.88
N ILE A 398 -6.92 1.80 19.80
CA ILE A 398 -6.30 2.89 19.03
C ILE A 398 -7.38 3.69 18.32
N VAL A 399 -8.33 3.02 17.66
CA VAL A 399 -9.48 3.66 16.98
C VAL A 399 -10.28 4.52 17.97
N ASN A 400 -10.57 3.99 19.17
CA ASN A 400 -11.26 4.76 20.22
C ASN A 400 -10.48 5.97 20.66
N LEU A 401 -9.16 5.83 20.88
CA LEU A 401 -8.30 6.94 21.27
C LEU A 401 -8.32 8.06 20.23
N VAL A 402 -8.13 7.72 18.96
CA VAL A 402 -8.12 8.67 17.84
C VAL A 402 -9.47 9.38 17.73
N ALA A 403 -10.57 8.63 17.71
CA ALA A 403 -11.91 9.21 17.59
C ALA A 403 -12.26 10.13 18.77
N MET A 404 -11.90 9.74 20.01
CA MET A 404 -12.09 10.60 21.18
C MET A 404 -11.30 11.89 21.07
N MET A 405 -10.05 11.83 20.59
CA MET A 405 -9.23 13.03 20.41
C MET A 405 -9.80 13.95 19.33
N GLN A 406 -10.30 13.40 18.22
CA GLN A 406 -10.95 14.18 17.17
C GLN A 406 -12.24 14.83 17.68
N LEU A 407 -13.09 14.10 18.39
CA LEU A 407 -14.31 14.66 19.01
C LEU A 407 -13.99 15.75 20.03
N PHE A 408 -12.98 15.52 20.87
CA PHE A 408 -12.51 16.56 21.80
C PHE A 408 -12.06 17.82 21.05
N THR A 409 -11.33 17.68 19.96
CA THR A 409 -10.85 18.80 19.14
C THR A 409 -12.01 19.57 18.48
N ILE A 410 -13.04 18.86 17.98
CA ILE A 410 -14.26 19.48 17.42
C ILE A 410 -14.97 20.32 18.49
N ILE A 411 -15.13 19.77 19.70
CA ILE A 411 -15.75 20.47 20.81
C ILE A 411 -14.93 21.68 21.28
N ALA A 412 -13.60 21.49 21.42
CA ALA A 412 -12.68 22.54 21.88
C ALA A 412 -12.61 23.70 20.89
N SER A 413 -12.62 23.42 19.58
CA SER A 413 -12.63 24.46 18.53
C SER A 413 -13.96 25.19 18.38
N ARG A 414 -15.05 24.65 18.95
CA ARG A 414 -16.42 25.15 18.77
C ARG A 414 -16.83 25.34 17.30
N GLY A 415 -16.27 24.60 16.39
CA GLY A 415 -16.53 24.72 14.95
C GLY A 415 -15.76 25.83 14.25
N ASN A 416 -14.75 26.41 14.87
CA ASN A 416 -13.91 27.44 14.25
C ASN A 416 -12.85 26.79 13.32
N VAL A 417 -13.09 26.86 12.01
CA VAL A 417 -12.21 26.30 10.98
C VAL A 417 -10.86 27.01 10.91
N ILE A 418 -10.81 28.34 11.20
CA ILE A 418 -9.56 29.11 11.15
C ILE A 418 -8.61 28.60 12.23
N ALA A 419 -9.11 28.48 13.47
CA ALA A 419 -8.31 27.98 14.58
C ALA A 419 -7.82 26.53 14.32
N LEU A 420 -8.68 25.69 13.75
CA LEU A 420 -8.30 24.33 13.33
C LEU A 420 -7.24 24.35 12.23
N GLY A 421 -7.39 25.18 11.21
CA GLY A 421 -6.45 25.30 10.10
C GLY A 421 -5.09 25.87 10.52
N GLU A 422 -5.08 26.85 11.42
CA GLU A 422 -3.83 27.33 12.00
C GLU A 422 -3.11 26.25 12.79
N ALA A 423 -3.80 25.56 13.70
CA ALA A 423 -3.22 24.48 14.48
C ALA A 423 -2.70 23.35 13.58
N TYR A 424 -3.46 22.97 12.57
CA TYR A 424 -3.15 21.91 11.62
C TYR A 424 -1.84 22.17 10.85
N ALA A 425 -1.59 23.40 10.42
CA ALA A 425 -0.39 23.75 9.69
C ALA A 425 0.92 23.46 10.45
N PHE A 426 0.88 23.39 11.78
CA PHE A 426 2.05 23.01 12.58
C PHE A 426 2.43 21.54 12.35
N GLY A 427 1.47 20.61 12.43
CA GLY A 427 1.73 19.18 12.24
C GLY A 427 2.28 18.89 10.85
N VAL A 428 1.63 19.44 9.82
CA VAL A 428 2.00 19.28 8.41
C VAL A 428 3.45 19.71 8.15
N ILE A 429 3.81 20.94 8.49
CA ILE A 429 5.12 21.49 8.14
C ILE A 429 6.27 20.78 8.88
N TRP A 430 6.10 20.45 10.16
CA TRP A 430 7.12 19.76 10.94
C TRP A 430 7.29 18.31 10.50
N SER A 431 6.22 17.62 10.14
CA SER A 431 6.26 16.25 9.57
C SER A 431 7.11 16.23 8.29
N PHE A 432 6.86 17.16 7.36
CA PHE A 432 7.61 17.26 6.11
C PHE A 432 9.07 17.65 6.33
N THR A 433 9.32 18.55 7.27
CA THR A 433 10.69 18.98 7.64
C THR A 433 11.50 17.82 8.20
N PHE A 434 10.95 17.04 9.13
CA PHE A 434 11.63 15.85 9.66
C PHE A 434 11.88 14.77 8.60
N ASN A 435 10.92 14.55 7.71
CA ASN A 435 11.08 13.58 6.63
C ASN A 435 12.19 13.99 5.65
N SER A 436 12.23 15.26 5.23
CA SER A 436 13.25 15.76 4.32
C SER A 436 14.65 15.79 4.95
N LEU A 437 14.75 16.16 6.24
CA LEU A 437 16.00 16.08 7.01
C LEU A 437 16.51 14.63 7.10
N ALA A 438 15.61 13.72 7.43
CA ALA A 438 15.96 12.31 7.55
C ALA A 438 16.45 11.75 6.22
N MET A 439 15.81 12.11 5.11
CA MET A 439 16.25 11.70 3.77
C MET A 439 17.62 12.28 3.39
N LEU A 440 17.93 13.53 3.79
CA LEU A 440 19.27 14.12 3.64
C LEU A 440 20.33 13.31 4.41
N VAL A 441 20.06 12.98 5.66
CA VAL A 441 20.97 12.17 6.48
C VAL A 441 21.18 10.78 5.88
N LEU A 442 20.10 10.15 5.40
CA LEU A 442 20.19 8.84 4.73
C LEU A 442 20.98 8.88 3.42
N ARG A 443 21.05 10.03 2.73
CA ARG A 443 21.94 10.19 1.55
C ARG A 443 23.41 10.00 1.89
N TRP A 444 23.82 10.36 3.11
CA TRP A 444 25.20 10.20 3.58
C TRP A 444 25.44 8.84 4.25
N LYS A 445 24.45 8.32 4.99
CA LYS A 445 24.56 7.03 5.70
C LYS A 445 24.54 5.82 4.76
N TYR A 446 23.64 5.82 3.77
CA TYR A 446 23.43 4.71 2.85
C TYR A 446 23.96 5.03 1.45
N LYS A 447 25.08 4.42 1.10
CA LYS A 447 25.74 4.61 -0.21
C LYS A 447 25.24 3.66 -1.31
N GLY A 448 24.30 2.75 -1.00
CA GLY A 448 23.75 1.80 -1.96
C GLY A 448 22.92 2.46 -3.07
N GLU A 449 22.70 1.72 -4.14
CA GLU A 449 21.84 2.16 -5.24
C GLU A 449 20.41 2.36 -4.76
N ARG A 450 19.77 3.43 -5.24
CA ARG A 450 18.38 3.78 -4.94
C ARG A 450 17.58 3.74 -6.21
N GLY A 451 16.38 3.18 -6.15
CA GLY A 451 15.48 3.14 -7.31
C GLY A 451 15.00 4.52 -7.78
N TRP A 452 15.07 5.54 -6.90
CA TRP A 452 14.71 6.92 -7.20
C TRP A 452 15.47 7.89 -6.31
N LYS A 453 15.80 9.05 -6.85
CA LYS A 453 16.45 10.17 -6.13
C LYS A 453 15.79 11.49 -6.51
N VAL A 454 15.50 12.34 -5.52
CA VAL A 454 14.97 13.69 -5.77
C VAL A 454 15.95 14.50 -6.62
N PRO A 455 15.53 14.99 -7.80
CA PRO A 455 16.35 15.87 -8.62
C PRO A 455 16.26 17.35 -8.15
N PRO A 456 17.21 18.23 -8.54
CA PRO A 456 18.47 17.94 -9.21
C PRO A 456 19.55 17.44 -8.22
N ASN A 457 20.45 16.62 -8.74
CA ASN A 457 21.63 16.16 -8.01
C ASN A 457 22.88 16.61 -8.74
N LEU A 458 23.79 17.32 -8.05
CA LEU A 458 25.06 17.76 -8.60
C LEU A 458 26.16 16.76 -8.26
N ARG A 459 26.90 16.28 -9.25
CA ARG A 459 28.07 15.42 -9.04
C ARG A 459 29.34 16.26 -9.01
N ILE A 460 29.99 16.33 -7.86
CA ILE A 460 31.28 16.99 -7.68
C ILE A 460 32.31 15.90 -7.40
N GLY A 461 33.07 15.53 -8.45
CA GLY A 461 34.02 14.42 -8.40
C GLY A 461 33.28 13.08 -8.07
N LYS A 462 33.73 12.41 -7.00
CA LYS A 462 33.14 11.15 -6.51
C LYS A 462 31.94 11.34 -5.57
N ARG A 463 31.58 12.58 -5.23
CA ARG A 463 30.48 12.89 -4.30
C ARG A 463 29.28 13.45 -5.04
N GLU A 464 28.11 12.95 -4.69
CA GLU A 464 26.82 13.46 -5.15
C GLU A 464 26.22 14.38 -4.09
N VAL A 465 25.96 15.63 -4.47
CA VAL A 465 25.32 16.64 -3.60
C VAL A 465 23.85 16.73 -3.99
N PRO A 466 22.93 16.40 -3.09
CA PRO A 466 21.49 16.39 -3.37
C PRO A 466 20.90 17.81 -3.26
N ILE A 467 21.16 18.68 -4.24
CA ILE A 467 20.73 20.08 -4.21
C ILE A 467 19.20 20.18 -4.12
N GLY A 468 18.47 19.39 -4.92
CA GLY A 468 17.02 19.44 -4.90
C GLY A 468 16.44 19.07 -3.52
N LEU A 469 16.92 18.00 -2.91
CA LEU A 469 16.50 17.59 -1.58
C LEU A 469 16.88 18.61 -0.50
N LEU A 470 18.09 19.21 -0.60
CA LEU A 470 18.53 20.25 0.31
C LEU A 470 17.66 21.51 0.19
N SER A 471 17.32 21.92 -1.04
CA SER A 471 16.45 23.09 -1.28
C SER A 471 15.06 22.86 -0.68
N VAL A 472 14.47 21.67 -0.87
CA VAL A 472 13.17 21.31 -0.26
C VAL A 472 13.27 21.40 1.27
N PHE A 473 14.31 20.82 1.86
CA PHE A 473 14.52 20.89 3.31
C PHE A 473 14.64 22.33 3.83
N LEU A 474 15.44 23.17 3.16
CA LEU A 474 15.65 24.56 3.58
C LEU A 474 14.36 25.39 3.48
N VAL A 475 13.56 25.23 2.42
CA VAL A 475 12.27 25.92 2.30
C VAL A 475 11.32 25.46 3.40
N LEU A 476 11.21 24.15 3.65
CA LEU A 476 10.36 23.61 4.72
C LEU A 476 10.82 24.09 6.10
N LEU A 477 12.12 24.03 6.39
CA LEU A 477 12.67 24.45 7.68
C LEU A 477 12.44 25.95 7.92
N THR A 478 12.73 26.78 6.91
CA THR A 478 12.53 28.24 7.02
C THR A 478 11.05 28.57 7.25
N THR A 479 10.15 27.90 6.52
CA THR A 479 8.71 28.09 6.69
C THR A 479 8.25 27.60 8.07
N ALA A 480 8.76 26.46 8.55
CA ALA A 480 8.44 25.93 9.89
C ALA A 480 8.87 26.90 10.99
N LEU A 481 10.08 27.46 10.87
CA LEU A 481 10.59 28.44 11.83
C LEU A 481 9.78 29.73 11.81
N VAL A 482 9.42 30.25 10.63
CA VAL A 482 8.56 31.45 10.54
C VAL A 482 7.19 31.18 11.15
N ASN A 483 6.59 30.02 10.87
CA ASN A 483 5.29 29.64 11.44
C ASN A 483 5.29 29.55 12.98
N LEU A 484 6.42 29.22 13.63
CA LEU A 484 6.54 29.24 15.09
C LEU A 484 6.26 30.60 15.69
N PHE A 485 6.60 31.70 15.00
CA PHE A 485 6.42 33.07 15.47
C PHE A 485 5.13 33.70 14.96
N THR A 486 4.63 33.28 13.79
CA THR A 486 3.46 33.89 13.14
C THR A 486 2.15 33.17 13.42
N LYS A 487 2.18 31.93 13.89
CA LYS A 487 0.99 31.13 14.20
C LYS A 487 0.94 30.78 15.69
N SER A 488 0.49 31.72 16.52
CA SER A 488 0.49 31.56 17.98
C SER A 488 -0.34 30.39 18.46
N VAL A 489 -1.55 30.20 17.93
CA VAL A 489 -2.43 29.06 18.26
C VAL A 489 -1.78 27.74 17.86
N ALA A 490 -1.23 27.67 16.65
CA ALA A 490 -0.53 26.48 16.14
C ALA A 490 0.66 26.11 17.01
N THR A 491 1.47 27.08 17.34
CA THR A 491 2.72 26.90 18.11
C THR A 491 2.42 26.39 19.52
N VAL A 492 1.52 27.06 20.23
CA VAL A 492 1.18 26.67 21.61
C VAL A 492 0.52 25.28 21.63
N SER A 493 -0.52 25.08 20.83
CA SER A 493 -1.25 23.79 20.79
C SER A 493 -0.37 22.65 20.24
N GLY A 494 0.40 22.90 19.19
CA GLY A 494 1.28 21.91 18.56
C GLY A 494 2.44 21.49 19.47
N ILE A 495 3.11 22.43 20.14
CA ILE A 495 4.20 22.11 21.09
C ILE A 495 3.63 21.36 22.28
N LEU A 496 2.50 21.80 22.86
CA LEU A 496 1.89 21.13 23.99
C LEU A 496 1.49 19.70 23.65
N PHE A 497 0.87 19.50 22.49
CA PHE A 497 0.47 18.20 22.01
C PHE A 497 1.69 17.30 21.73
N ALA A 498 2.68 17.80 20.95
CA ALA A 498 3.87 17.05 20.60
C ALA A 498 4.69 16.66 21.84
N ALA A 499 4.82 17.58 22.83
CA ALA A 499 5.48 17.30 24.09
C ALA A 499 4.74 16.23 24.89
N THR A 500 3.40 16.31 24.97
CA THR A 500 2.57 15.32 25.67
C THR A 500 2.74 13.93 25.06
N PHE A 501 2.62 13.80 23.74
CA PHE A 501 2.81 12.51 23.08
C PHE A 501 4.23 11.99 23.16
N PHE A 502 5.24 12.85 23.05
CA PHE A 502 6.63 12.50 23.24
C PHE A 502 6.92 11.93 24.64
N ILE A 503 6.34 12.54 25.66
CA ILE A 503 6.45 12.05 27.06
C ILE A 503 5.75 10.70 27.18
N ILE A 504 4.51 10.56 26.68
CA ILE A 504 3.75 9.31 26.69
C ILE A 504 4.54 8.20 26.00
N PHE A 505 5.06 8.45 24.80
CA PHE A 505 5.86 7.49 24.05
C PHE A 505 7.14 7.10 24.78
N THR A 506 7.80 8.06 25.44
CA THR A 506 9.06 7.80 26.16
C THR A 506 8.83 6.99 27.43
N ILE A 507 7.78 7.29 28.20
CA ILE A 507 7.41 6.54 29.42
C ILE A 507 6.98 5.11 29.02
N SER A 508 6.12 4.99 28.01
CA SER A 508 5.62 3.72 27.51
C SER A 508 6.76 2.83 26.98
N GLU A 509 7.69 3.39 26.20
CA GLU A 509 8.87 2.65 25.72
C GLU A 509 9.75 2.14 26.89
N ARG A 510 9.96 3.00 27.90
CA ARG A 510 10.75 2.64 29.09
C ARG A 510 10.10 1.49 29.88
N ASP A 511 8.77 1.52 30.03
CA ASP A 511 8.01 0.46 30.70
C ASP A 511 8.06 -0.85 29.89
N ASN A 512 7.86 -0.77 28.57
CA ASN A 512 7.96 -1.93 27.69
C ASN A 512 9.35 -2.57 27.70
N ARG A 513 10.42 -1.77 27.66
CA ARG A 513 11.80 -2.30 27.75
C ARG A 513 12.07 -3.04 29.05
N ARG A 514 11.41 -2.63 30.15
CA ARG A 514 11.53 -3.32 31.43
C ARG A 514 10.80 -4.67 31.48
N ARG A 515 9.72 -4.79 30.71
CA ARG A 515 8.83 -5.98 30.71
C ARG A 515 9.20 -7.02 29.64
N ARG A 516 9.90 -6.63 28.59
CA ARG A 516 10.21 -7.52 27.46
C ARG A 516 11.57 -8.18 27.62
N THR A 517 11.59 -9.51 27.56
CA THR A 517 12.79 -10.31 27.32
C THR A 517 13.19 -10.16 25.84
N THR A 518 14.49 -10.23 25.55
CA THR A 518 15.13 -9.90 24.26
C THR A 518 14.56 -10.63 23.02
N THR A 519 13.85 -11.73 23.21
CA THR A 519 13.31 -12.61 22.15
C THR A 519 11.97 -12.11 21.54
N GLU A 520 11.24 -11.23 22.23
CA GLU A 520 9.90 -10.77 21.80
C GLU A 520 9.90 -9.52 20.91
N LEU A 521 11.07 -8.98 20.57
CA LEU A 521 11.21 -7.72 19.82
C LEU A 521 10.98 -7.86 18.31
N GLN A 522 10.59 -9.03 17.80
CA GLN A 522 10.31 -9.21 16.38
C GLN A 522 8.88 -8.77 16.05
N MET A 523 8.76 -7.97 15.02
CA MET A 523 7.46 -7.56 14.45
C MET A 523 6.69 -8.82 14.04
N LYS A 524 5.53 -9.07 14.66
CA LYS A 524 4.64 -10.18 14.31
C LYS A 524 3.38 -9.63 13.64
N GLU A 525 3.07 -10.10 12.44
CA GLU A 525 1.81 -9.83 11.76
C GLU A 525 0.66 -10.58 12.45
N HIS A 526 -0.54 -10.01 12.37
CA HIS A 526 -1.75 -10.72 12.77
C HIS A 526 -2.36 -11.38 11.53
N PHE A 527 -2.55 -12.69 11.61
CA PHE A 527 -3.17 -13.48 10.57
C PHE A 527 -4.60 -13.88 10.98
N GLN A 528 -5.51 -13.84 10.02
CA GLN A 528 -6.79 -14.55 10.15
C GLN A 528 -6.52 -16.00 9.73
N LEU A 529 -6.93 -16.95 10.58
CA LEU A 529 -6.66 -18.36 10.39
C LEU A 529 -7.97 -19.08 10.06
N GLU A 530 -8.00 -19.72 8.91
CA GLU A 530 -9.06 -20.61 8.49
C GLU A 530 -8.55 -22.05 8.57
N HIS A 531 -9.41 -22.95 9.04
CA HIS A 531 -9.07 -24.34 9.31
C HIS A 531 -9.85 -25.25 8.38
N GLU A 532 -9.14 -25.87 7.46
CA GLU A 532 -9.69 -26.69 6.41
C GLU A 532 -9.30 -28.17 6.54
N ASP A 533 -10.16 -29.07 6.09
CA ASP A 533 -9.91 -30.50 6.16
C ASP A 533 -9.02 -31.01 5.03
N ALA A 534 -9.01 -30.32 3.87
CA ALA A 534 -8.23 -30.69 2.69
C ALA A 534 -7.71 -29.47 1.94
N VAL A 535 -6.53 -29.62 1.30
CA VAL A 535 -5.99 -28.61 0.40
C VAL A 535 -6.79 -28.61 -0.90
N GLY A 536 -7.37 -27.46 -1.27
CA GLY A 536 -8.09 -27.29 -2.51
C GLY A 536 -7.87 -25.89 -3.12
N ARG A 537 -8.00 -25.78 -4.44
CA ARG A 537 -7.91 -24.50 -5.14
C ARG A 537 -9.02 -23.55 -4.73
N ASP A 538 -10.22 -24.08 -4.53
CA ASP A 538 -11.39 -23.29 -4.14
C ASP A 538 -11.22 -22.64 -2.76
N VAL A 539 -10.53 -23.33 -1.84
CA VAL A 539 -10.20 -22.81 -0.50
C VAL A 539 -9.26 -21.61 -0.57
N LEU A 540 -8.28 -21.65 -1.47
CA LEU A 540 -7.30 -20.59 -1.64
C LEU A 540 -7.72 -19.55 -2.69
N GLN A 541 -8.83 -19.79 -3.42
CA GLN A 541 -9.32 -18.96 -4.52
C GLN A 541 -8.22 -18.70 -5.59
N ILE A 542 -7.53 -19.76 -6.02
CA ILE A 542 -6.42 -19.68 -6.96
C ILE A 542 -6.73 -20.41 -8.26
N ASP A 543 -6.13 -19.93 -9.36
CA ASP A 543 -6.24 -20.55 -10.67
C ASP A 543 -5.28 -21.76 -10.82
N PRO A 544 -5.58 -22.73 -11.73
CA PRO A 544 -4.68 -23.84 -12.01
C PRO A 544 -3.37 -23.33 -12.61
N GLY A 545 -2.26 -24.02 -12.28
CA GLY A 545 -0.93 -23.62 -12.75
C GLY A 545 -0.17 -22.70 -11.79
N CYS A 546 -0.58 -22.61 -10.54
CA CYS A 546 0.09 -21.85 -9.50
C CYS A 546 1.55 -22.33 -9.24
N VAL A 547 2.33 -21.50 -8.57
CA VAL A 547 3.68 -21.84 -8.10
C VAL A 547 3.66 -22.03 -6.58
N VAL A 548 4.04 -23.22 -6.12
CA VAL A 548 4.17 -23.53 -4.69
C VAL A 548 5.61 -23.25 -4.25
N VAL A 549 5.78 -22.34 -3.28
CA VAL A 549 7.09 -21.99 -2.72
C VAL A 549 7.21 -22.54 -1.31
N THR A 550 8.19 -23.38 -1.05
CA THR A 550 8.44 -23.87 0.30
C THR A 550 9.24 -22.85 1.09
N MET A 551 8.78 -22.51 2.29
CA MET A 551 9.49 -21.64 3.21
C MET A 551 9.66 -22.32 4.56
N ARG A 552 10.92 -22.48 4.96
CA ARG A 552 11.29 -23.16 6.21
C ARG A 552 11.99 -22.26 7.20
N ASP A 553 12.64 -21.19 6.73
CA ASP A 553 13.44 -20.30 7.58
C ASP A 553 13.09 -18.85 7.26
N ALA A 554 12.65 -18.11 8.28
CA ALA A 554 12.34 -16.69 8.16
C ALA A 554 13.56 -15.81 7.86
N THR A 555 14.77 -16.27 8.22
CA THR A 555 16.00 -15.51 7.95
C THR A 555 16.41 -15.59 6.48
N ASN A 556 15.98 -16.64 5.77
CA ASN A 556 16.41 -16.95 4.40
C ASN A 556 15.25 -17.08 3.38
N PRO A 557 14.57 -15.97 3.03
CA PRO A 557 13.45 -16.01 2.09
C PRO A 557 13.88 -15.95 0.60
N PHE A 558 15.08 -16.45 0.24
CA PHE A 558 15.62 -16.29 -1.11
C PHE A 558 14.80 -17.03 -2.18
N ALA A 559 14.26 -18.21 -1.88
CA ALA A 559 13.39 -18.93 -2.80
C ALA A 559 12.12 -18.12 -3.13
N LEU A 560 11.47 -17.54 -2.13
CA LEU A 560 10.32 -16.67 -2.33
C LEU A 560 10.68 -15.40 -3.13
N LYS A 561 11.82 -14.76 -2.80
CA LYS A 561 12.28 -13.59 -3.57
C LYS A 561 12.57 -13.94 -5.02
N TRP A 562 13.22 -15.07 -5.26
CA TRP A 562 13.51 -15.56 -6.60
C TRP A 562 12.24 -15.81 -7.41
N THR A 563 11.24 -16.44 -6.79
CA THR A 563 9.94 -16.70 -7.42
C THR A 563 9.21 -15.40 -7.72
N LEU A 564 9.04 -14.52 -6.75
CA LEU A 564 8.31 -13.26 -6.95
C LEU A 564 8.99 -12.33 -7.96
N ALA A 565 10.31 -12.39 -8.11
CA ALA A 565 11.01 -11.62 -9.13
C ALA A 565 10.69 -12.08 -10.57
N ARG A 566 10.31 -13.36 -10.75
CA ARG A 566 10.12 -14.00 -12.05
C ARG A 566 8.67 -14.27 -12.42
N THR A 567 7.81 -14.48 -11.43
CA THR A 567 6.38 -14.78 -11.64
C THR A 567 5.59 -13.50 -11.84
N ASN A 568 4.75 -13.43 -12.87
CA ASN A 568 3.74 -12.39 -13.00
C ASN A 568 2.47 -12.83 -12.25
N THR A 569 2.22 -12.26 -11.09
CA THR A 569 1.06 -12.65 -10.25
C THR A 569 -0.30 -12.19 -10.79
N GLY A 570 -0.34 -11.47 -11.92
CA GLY A 570 -1.57 -11.24 -12.69
C GLY A 570 -2.01 -12.45 -13.51
N ASP A 571 -1.06 -13.35 -13.81
CA ASP A 571 -1.30 -14.52 -14.67
C ASP A 571 -1.07 -15.84 -13.93
N GLN A 572 -0.40 -15.82 -12.77
CA GLN A 572 -0.02 -17.03 -12.04
C GLN A 572 0.07 -16.77 -10.53
N ASP A 573 -0.69 -17.52 -9.75
CA ASP A 573 -0.72 -17.43 -8.30
C ASP A 573 0.54 -18.03 -7.64
N VAL A 574 0.91 -17.47 -6.49
CA VAL A 574 2.03 -17.95 -5.67
C VAL A 574 1.55 -18.38 -4.30
N VAL A 575 1.76 -19.64 -3.96
CA VAL A 575 1.39 -20.23 -2.67
C VAL A 575 2.65 -20.50 -1.85
N VAL A 576 2.75 -19.90 -0.68
CA VAL A 576 3.83 -20.15 0.28
C VAL A 576 3.41 -21.27 1.22
N LEU A 577 4.11 -22.39 1.10
CA LEU A 577 3.84 -23.61 1.87
C LEU A 577 4.86 -23.78 3.00
N THR A 578 4.35 -24.02 4.20
CA THR A 578 5.14 -24.51 5.34
C THR A 578 4.61 -25.88 5.79
N ALA A 579 5.47 -26.87 5.77
CA ALA A 579 5.14 -28.22 6.28
C ALA A 579 5.59 -28.34 7.75
N ARG A 580 4.66 -28.66 8.62
CA ARG A 580 4.93 -28.90 10.04
C ARG A 580 4.99 -30.40 10.32
N MET A 581 6.15 -30.85 10.79
CA MET A 581 6.33 -32.25 11.14
C MET A 581 5.47 -32.63 12.34
N VAL A 582 4.68 -33.67 12.15
CA VAL A 582 3.90 -34.32 13.19
C VAL A 582 4.61 -35.61 13.56
N GLY A 583 5.13 -35.70 14.81
CA GLY A 583 5.89 -36.87 15.22
C GLY A 583 5.03 -38.13 15.29
N ALA A 584 5.60 -39.26 14.85
CA ALA A 584 4.94 -40.58 14.80
C ALA A 584 4.68 -41.21 16.21
N GLY A 585 4.77 -40.43 17.25
CA GLY A 585 4.82 -40.93 18.67
C GLY A 585 3.70 -40.49 19.59
N GLY A 586 2.46 -40.32 19.11
CA GLY A 586 1.35 -40.25 20.06
C GLY A 586 0.18 -39.34 19.67
N PRO A 587 -1.03 -39.86 19.84
CA PRO A 587 -2.28 -39.10 19.51
C PRO A 587 -2.62 -38.00 20.51
N ALA A 588 -1.78 -37.75 21.52
CA ALA A 588 -2.11 -36.81 22.58
C ALA A 588 -1.48 -35.40 22.47
N LEU A 589 -0.53 -35.18 21.55
CA LEU A 589 0.19 -33.89 21.45
C LEU A 589 -0.38 -32.87 20.45
N LEU A 590 -1.36 -33.22 19.65
CA LEU A 590 -1.96 -32.33 18.65
C LEU A 590 -3.49 -32.26 18.78
N SER A 591 -3.96 -32.09 19.99
CA SER A 591 -5.40 -32.08 20.26
C SER A 591 -6.11 -30.76 19.94
N THR A 592 -5.38 -29.70 19.57
CA THR A 592 -5.99 -28.41 19.22
C THR A 592 -5.33 -27.83 17.96
N THR A 593 -6.14 -27.36 17.06
CA THR A 593 -5.78 -26.71 15.80
C THR A 593 -4.90 -25.45 16.02
N ASP A 594 -4.99 -24.81 17.18
CA ASP A 594 -4.16 -23.68 17.61
C ASP A 594 -2.66 -24.01 17.70
N GLN A 595 -2.31 -25.31 17.75
CA GLN A 595 -0.91 -25.74 17.83
C GLN A 595 -0.21 -25.82 16.46
N LEU A 596 -0.95 -25.82 15.35
CA LEU A 596 -0.36 -25.82 14.01
C LEU A 596 0.21 -24.46 13.63
N PHE A 597 -0.33 -23.37 14.17
CA PHE A 597 0.13 -22.02 13.90
C PHE A 597 0.77 -21.45 15.16
N SER A 598 2.05 -21.74 15.33
CA SER A 598 2.86 -21.29 16.47
C SER A 598 3.53 -19.93 16.20
N GLU A 599 4.27 -19.43 17.18
CA GLU A 599 5.11 -18.24 17.02
C GLU A 599 6.11 -18.36 15.85
N TYR A 600 6.54 -19.55 15.54
CA TYR A 600 7.48 -19.81 14.46
C TYR A 600 6.83 -19.61 13.10
N GLU A 601 5.64 -20.17 12.86
CA GLU A 601 4.88 -19.98 11.62
C GLU A 601 4.44 -18.52 11.48
N GLN A 602 4.04 -17.88 12.56
CA GLN A 602 3.71 -16.45 12.56
C GLN A 602 4.91 -15.60 12.14
N MET A 603 6.10 -15.85 12.66
CA MET A 603 7.31 -15.13 12.28
C MET A 603 7.68 -15.39 10.82
N LEU A 604 7.57 -16.62 10.37
CA LEU A 604 7.87 -17.05 9.00
C LEU A 604 6.94 -16.38 8.02
N PHE A 605 5.64 -16.39 8.27
CA PHE A 605 4.64 -15.75 7.42
C PHE A 605 4.70 -14.22 7.48
N THR A 606 5.02 -13.64 8.64
CA THR A 606 5.34 -12.21 8.74
C THR A 606 6.46 -11.82 7.76
N LYS A 607 7.49 -12.67 7.66
CA LYS A 607 8.58 -12.44 6.71
C LYS A 607 8.14 -12.63 5.27
N ALA A 608 7.32 -13.65 4.98
CA ALA A 608 6.76 -13.89 3.64
C ALA A 608 5.92 -12.69 3.19
N VAL A 609 5.01 -12.19 4.02
CA VAL A 609 4.21 -10.98 3.75
C VAL A 609 5.11 -9.77 3.48
N SER A 610 6.14 -9.55 4.30
CA SER A 610 7.08 -8.45 4.10
C SER A 610 7.83 -8.53 2.77
N VAL A 611 8.15 -9.73 2.29
CA VAL A 611 8.75 -9.94 0.98
C VAL A 611 7.72 -9.66 -0.12
N ALA A 612 6.50 -10.21 -0.02
CA ALA A 612 5.42 -10.00 -0.99
C ALA A 612 5.09 -8.51 -1.16
N GLU A 613 4.98 -7.77 -0.05
CA GLU A 613 4.79 -6.32 -0.07
C GLU A 613 5.93 -5.57 -0.77
N SER A 614 7.18 -6.02 -0.61
CA SER A 614 8.31 -5.38 -1.28
C SER A 614 8.24 -5.50 -2.79
N PHE A 615 7.64 -6.58 -3.29
CA PHE A 615 7.36 -6.79 -4.71
C PHE A 615 6.01 -6.23 -5.16
N GLY A 616 5.07 -5.98 -4.24
CA GLY A 616 3.68 -5.59 -4.56
C GLY A 616 2.92 -6.73 -5.24
N LYS A 617 3.14 -7.98 -4.82
CA LYS A 617 2.60 -9.20 -5.42
C LYS A 617 1.86 -10.03 -4.39
N HIS A 618 0.65 -10.48 -4.76
CA HIS A 618 -0.17 -11.34 -3.91
C HIS A 618 0.48 -12.71 -3.68
N ILE A 619 0.32 -13.26 -2.47
CA ILE A 619 0.69 -14.63 -2.12
C ILE A 619 -0.38 -15.22 -1.21
N SER A 620 -0.61 -16.52 -1.34
CA SER A 620 -1.43 -17.29 -0.40
C SER A 620 -0.51 -18.01 0.60
N LEU A 621 -0.94 -18.15 1.87
CA LEU A 621 -0.13 -18.71 2.95
C LEU A 621 -0.78 -19.98 3.48
N LEU A 622 -0.03 -21.08 3.49
CA LEU A 622 -0.55 -22.40 3.85
C LEU A 622 0.37 -23.15 4.82
N VAL A 623 -0.18 -23.67 5.92
CA VAL A 623 0.51 -24.61 6.81
C VAL A 623 -0.14 -25.97 6.69
N VAL A 624 0.68 -26.98 6.35
CA VAL A 624 0.24 -28.36 6.19
C VAL A 624 0.91 -29.26 7.21
N PRO A 625 0.16 -30.07 7.96
CA PRO A 625 0.74 -31.09 8.83
C PRO A 625 1.35 -32.21 7.99
N ALA A 626 2.57 -32.64 8.32
CA ALA A 626 3.31 -33.60 7.52
C ALA A 626 3.97 -34.69 8.37
N GLY A 627 3.87 -35.94 7.97
CA GLY A 627 4.73 -37.04 8.43
C GLY A 627 6.04 -37.09 7.65
N ASP A 628 6.00 -36.71 6.37
CA ASP A 628 7.12 -36.51 5.46
C ASP A 628 6.93 -35.19 4.70
N ILE A 629 7.97 -34.37 4.70
CA ILE A 629 7.95 -33.04 4.07
C ILE A 629 7.79 -33.14 2.55
N PHE A 630 8.47 -34.12 1.91
CA PHE A 630 8.43 -34.28 0.45
C PHE A 630 7.07 -34.81 0.01
N ALA A 631 6.50 -35.76 0.75
CA ALA A 631 5.16 -36.26 0.48
C ALA A 631 4.10 -35.16 0.62
N ALA A 632 4.14 -34.38 1.69
CA ALA A 632 3.21 -33.26 1.90
C ALA A 632 3.35 -32.18 0.81
N LEU A 633 4.58 -31.88 0.40
CA LEU A 633 4.86 -30.91 -0.66
C LEU A 633 4.23 -31.34 -1.99
N VAL A 634 4.47 -32.57 -2.40
CA VAL A 634 4.02 -33.08 -3.69
C VAL A 634 2.50 -33.29 -3.68
N GLN A 635 1.94 -33.79 -2.59
CA GLN A 635 0.49 -33.90 -2.43
C GLN A 635 -0.20 -32.54 -2.51
N THR A 636 0.35 -31.52 -1.84
CA THR A 636 -0.18 -30.15 -1.91
C THR A 636 -0.08 -29.60 -3.32
N ALA A 637 1.07 -29.77 -4.00
CA ALA A 637 1.26 -29.30 -5.37
C ALA A 637 0.28 -29.96 -6.34
N ASN A 638 0.04 -31.27 -6.18
CA ASN A 638 -0.93 -32.01 -7.00
C ASN A 638 -2.37 -31.55 -6.75
N SER A 639 -2.77 -31.37 -5.48
CA SER A 639 -4.12 -30.88 -5.10
C SER A 639 -4.40 -29.46 -5.60
N LEU A 640 -3.37 -28.60 -5.67
CA LEU A 640 -3.46 -27.24 -6.19
C LEU A 640 -3.26 -27.15 -7.70
N GLU A 641 -3.00 -28.26 -8.37
CA GLU A 641 -2.66 -28.30 -9.80
C GLU A 641 -1.49 -27.36 -10.14
N ALA A 642 -0.46 -27.35 -9.29
CA ALA A 642 0.67 -26.48 -9.45
C ALA A 642 1.52 -26.82 -10.68
N ALA A 643 1.92 -25.79 -11.45
CA ALA A 643 2.86 -25.96 -12.57
C ALA A 643 4.30 -26.12 -12.08
N ALA A 644 4.64 -25.50 -10.98
CA ALA A 644 5.97 -25.50 -10.43
C ALA A 644 6.00 -25.53 -8.91
N VAL A 645 7.07 -26.12 -8.39
CA VAL A 645 7.41 -26.11 -6.96
C VAL A 645 8.81 -25.53 -6.79
N VAL A 646 8.96 -24.55 -5.94
CA VAL A 646 10.24 -23.87 -5.68
C VAL A 646 10.66 -24.11 -4.24
N SER A 647 11.85 -24.65 -4.05
CA SER A 647 12.44 -24.88 -2.72
C SER A 647 13.80 -24.21 -2.62
N GLY A 648 14.17 -23.79 -1.41
CA GLY A 648 15.54 -23.39 -1.14
C GLY A 648 16.48 -24.59 -1.03
N LEU A 649 17.74 -24.39 -1.43
CA LEU A 649 18.77 -25.41 -1.29
C LEU A 649 18.97 -25.78 0.19
N SER A 650 18.90 -27.07 0.49
CA SER A 650 19.12 -27.59 1.84
C SER A 650 20.59 -27.53 2.23
N SER A 651 20.86 -27.23 3.51
CA SER A 651 22.23 -27.33 4.06
C SER A 651 22.71 -28.79 4.24
N LYS A 652 21.78 -29.77 4.11
CA LYS A 652 22.06 -31.20 4.37
C LYS A 652 21.96 -32.07 3.11
N MET A 653 21.43 -31.55 2.01
CA MET A 653 21.16 -32.32 0.79
C MET A 653 21.55 -31.50 -0.43
N SER A 654 22.09 -32.13 -1.46
CA SER A 654 22.31 -31.52 -2.76
C SER A 654 20.97 -31.25 -3.47
N ALA A 655 20.97 -30.40 -4.52
CA ALA A 655 19.79 -30.16 -5.33
C ALA A 655 19.26 -31.44 -5.97
N HIS A 656 20.15 -32.29 -6.48
CA HIS A 656 19.80 -33.60 -7.03
C HIS A 656 19.16 -34.54 -6.02
N GLU A 657 19.69 -34.59 -4.80
CA GLU A 657 19.10 -35.42 -3.72
C GLU A 657 17.71 -34.90 -3.33
N GLN A 658 17.50 -33.57 -3.26
CA GLN A 658 16.18 -33.01 -3.03
C GLN A 658 15.21 -33.39 -4.15
N ALA A 659 15.61 -33.24 -5.41
CA ALA A 659 14.80 -33.61 -6.57
C ALA A 659 14.48 -35.09 -6.62
N TYR A 660 15.45 -35.96 -6.29
CA TYR A 660 15.24 -37.41 -6.22
C TYR A 660 14.15 -37.78 -5.20
N ARG A 661 14.18 -37.16 -3.98
CA ARG A 661 13.16 -37.43 -2.98
C ARG A 661 11.78 -36.87 -3.34
N VAL A 662 11.74 -35.71 -4.01
CA VAL A 662 10.50 -35.19 -4.57
C VAL A 662 9.94 -36.14 -5.62
N GLY A 663 10.79 -36.70 -6.50
CA GLY A 663 10.42 -37.70 -7.50
C GLY A 663 9.86 -38.97 -6.85
N GLN A 664 10.51 -39.50 -5.80
CA GLN A 664 10.00 -40.66 -5.07
C GLN A 664 8.62 -40.39 -4.43
N ALA A 665 8.44 -39.22 -3.85
CA ALA A 665 7.16 -38.82 -3.28
C ALA A 665 6.08 -38.64 -4.35
N TRP A 666 6.45 -38.14 -5.54
CA TRP A 666 5.54 -38.02 -6.68
C TRP A 666 5.10 -39.40 -7.22
N GLU A 667 6.04 -40.36 -7.32
CA GLU A 667 5.72 -41.73 -7.72
C GLU A 667 4.72 -42.40 -6.77
N ALA A 668 4.78 -42.11 -5.47
CA ALA A 668 3.89 -42.65 -4.45
C ALA A 668 2.47 -42.04 -4.45
N LEU A 669 2.23 -40.96 -5.22
CA LEU A 669 0.90 -40.36 -5.31
C LEU A 669 -0.10 -41.28 -6.04
N PRO A 670 -1.38 -41.28 -5.62
CA PRO A 670 -2.46 -41.89 -6.38
C PRO A 670 -2.75 -41.11 -7.67
N GLU A 671 -3.24 -41.81 -8.71
CA GLU A 671 -3.75 -41.16 -9.92
C GLU A 671 -5.07 -40.41 -9.65
N PRO A 672 -5.34 -39.27 -10.32
CA PRO A 672 -4.52 -38.63 -11.34
C PRO A 672 -3.40 -37.78 -10.74
N LYS A 673 -2.19 -37.91 -11.23
CA LYS A 673 -1.05 -37.09 -10.81
C LYS A 673 -0.51 -36.27 -11.97
N LYS A 674 -0.24 -34.97 -11.69
CA LYS A 674 0.21 -33.99 -12.67
C LYS A 674 1.73 -33.89 -12.66
N GLN A 675 2.29 -33.65 -13.84
CA GLN A 675 3.69 -33.32 -14.01
C GLN A 675 3.98 -31.97 -13.38
N ILE A 676 5.09 -31.82 -12.64
CA ILE A 676 5.52 -30.58 -11.99
C ILE A 676 6.97 -30.26 -12.34
N THR A 677 7.32 -28.98 -12.43
CA THR A 677 8.71 -28.54 -12.49
C THR A 677 9.20 -28.18 -11.10
N PHE A 678 10.24 -28.85 -10.63
CA PHE A 678 10.83 -28.60 -9.31
C PHE A 678 12.08 -27.73 -9.45
N TYR A 679 12.10 -26.57 -8.79
CA TYR A 679 13.23 -25.66 -8.75
C TYR A 679 13.89 -25.71 -7.38
N VAL A 680 15.22 -25.84 -7.36
CA VAL A 680 16.04 -25.70 -6.16
C VAL A 680 16.87 -24.43 -6.28
N VAL A 681 16.58 -23.45 -5.44
CA VAL A 681 17.20 -22.12 -5.48
C VAL A 681 18.30 -22.03 -4.44
N SER A 682 19.47 -21.59 -4.84
CA SER A 682 20.63 -21.35 -3.98
C SER A 682 20.61 -19.94 -3.38
N PRO A 683 21.30 -19.71 -2.25
CA PRO A 683 21.38 -18.36 -1.64
C PRO A 683 21.99 -17.27 -2.53
N ASN A 684 22.82 -17.65 -3.52
CA ASN A 684 23.38 -16.76 -4.53
C ASN A 684 22.40 -16.37 -5.64
N GLY A 685 21.17 -16.95 -5.64
CA GLY A 685 20.13 -16.68 -6.64
C GLY A 685 20.16 -17.56 -7.87
N GLU A 686 21.08 -18.53 -7.94
CA GLU A 686 21.09 -19.57 -8.98
C GLU A 686 20.01 -20.62 -8.69
N ALA A 687 19.38 -21.15 -9.73
CA ALA A 687 18.34 -22.17 -9.60
C ALA A 687 18.60 -23.33 -10.56
N GLU A 688 18.51 -24.54 -10.03
CA GLU A 688 18.49 -25.76 -10.80
C GLU A 688 17.04 -26.23 -10.97
N SER A 689 16.67 -26.67 -12.18
CA SER A 689 15.32 -27.15 -12.51
C SER A 689 15.31 -28.64 -12.81
N PHE A 690 14.29 -29.32 -12.29
CA PHE A 690 14.06 -30.75 -12.47
C PHE A 690 12.61 -30.98 -12.89
N HIS A 691 12.41 -31.76 -13.96
CA HIS A 691 11.07 -32.16 -14.38
C HIS A 691 10.68 -33.45 -13.67
N ILE A 692 9.61 -33.36 -12.86
CA ILE A 692 9.07 -34.49 -12.08
C ILE A 692 7.80 -35.01 -12.76
N GLY A 693 7.80 -36.21 -13.15
CA GLY A 693 6.70 -36.88 -13.85
C GLY A 693 7.08 -37.48 -15.19
N PRO A 694 6.17 -38.18 -15.85
CA PRO A 694 6.44 -38.77 -17.16
C PRO A 694 6.66 -37.65 -18.19
N HIS A 695 7.81 -37.64 -18.78
CA HIS A 695 8.17 -36.75 -19.88
C HIS A 695 8.73 -37.57 -21.04
N ALA A 696 8.51 -37.11 -22.27
CA ALA A 696 9.07 -37.75 -23.44
C ALA A 696 10.61 -37.64 -23.36
N PRO A 697 11.33 -38.79 -23.35
CA PRO A 697 12.79 -38.74 -23.37
C PRO A 697 13.27 -38.12 -24.68
N SER A 698 14.22 -37.20 -24.59
CA SER A 698 14.89 -36.69 -25.79
C SER A 698 15.87 -37.73 -26.27
N LEU A 699 15.62 -38.31 -27.44
CA LEU A 699 16.56 -39.18 -28.11
C LEU A 699 17.64 -38.33 -28.81
N GLN A 700 18.89 -38.77 -28.75
CA GLN A 700 19.96 -38.17 -29.52
C GLN A 700 19.84 -38.50 -31.00
N ALA A 701 20.44 -37.71 -31.87
CA ALA A 701 20.36 -37.92 -33.32
C ALA A 701 20.78 -39.37 -33.72
N ASP A 702 21.81 -39.89 -33.07
CA ASP A 702 22.32 -41.24 -33.30
C ASP A 702 21.32 -42.31 -32.86
N ASP A 703 20.59 -42.10 -31.76
CA ASP A 703 19.55 -43.03 -31.31
C ASP A 703 18.34 -43.00 -32.26
N VAL A 704 17.96 -41.83 -32.76
CA VAL A 704 16.89 -41.69 -33.76
C VAL A 704 17.30 -42.39 -35.06
N GLU A 705 18.56 -42.21 -35.51
CA GLU A 705 19.07 -42.90 -36.69
C GLU A 705 19.13 -44.40 -36.50
N LEU A 706 19.51 -44.88 -35.31
CA LEU A 706 19.49 -46.31 -35.01
C LEU A 706 18.07 -46.90 -35.08
N VAL A 707 17.10 -46.25 -34.46
CA VAL A 707 15.68 -46.67 -34.53
C VAL A 707 15.20 -46.68 -35.97
N HIS A 708 15.52 -45.66 -36.78
CA HIS A 708 15.15 -45.60 -38.18
C HIS A 708 15.80 -46.70 -39.01
N ARG A 709 17.08 -47.01 -38.79
CA ARG A 709 17.80 -48.09 -39.44
C ARG A 709 17.23 -49.47 -39.12
N LEU A 710 16.88 -49.67 -37.84
CA LEU A 710 16.20 -50.91 -37.43
C LEU A 710 14.82 -51.02 -38.07
N TRP A 711 14.07 -49.93 -38.14
CA TRP A 711 12.77 -49.90 -38.78
C TRP A 711 12.85 -50.24 -40.28
N LEU A 712 13.82 -49.66 -41.02
CA LEU A 712 14.06 -50.00 -42.42
C LEU A 712 14.41 -51.47 -42.61
N ASN A 713 15.19 -52.07 -41.72
CA ASN A 713 15.58 -53.47 -41.80
C ASN A 713 14.40 -54.43 -41.51
N PHE A 714 13.62 -54.13 -40.47
CA PHE A 714 12.47 -54.99 -40.12
C PHE A 714 11.33 -54.86 -41.11
N ARG A 715 11.10 -53.77 -41.76
CA ARG A 715 10.09 -53.60 -42.81
C ARG A 715 10.40 -54.31 -44.10
N ARG A 716 11.58 -54.96 -44.27
CA ARG A 716 11.88 -55.85 -45.36
C ARG A 716 11.16 -57.18 -45.25
N ASP A 717 10.68 -57.50 -44.05
CA ASP A 717 9.84 -58.68 -43.83
C ASP A 717 8.38 -58.34 -44.20
N PRO A 718 7.72 -59.16 -45.05
CA PRO A 718 6.36 -58.92 -45.49
C PRO A 718 5.33 -58.83 -44.34
N GLU A 719 5.59 -59.53 -43.23
CA GLU A 719 4.69 -59.51 -42.05
C GLU A 719 4.81 -58.25 -41.21
N MET A 720 5.88 -57.43 -41.38
CA MET A 720 6.22 -56.24 -40.60
C MET A 720 5.94 -54.95 -41.37
N GLN A 721 5.13 -54.97 -42.43
CA GLN A 721 4.86 -53.73 -43.23
C GLN A 721 4.17 -52.62 -42.49
N ASN A 722 3.41 -52.95 -41.45
CA ASN A 722 2.67 -51.96 -40.58
C ASN A 722 3.48 -51.53 -39.35
N LEU A 723 4.75 -51.93 -39.23
CA LEU A 723 5.59 -51.56 -38.09
C LEU A 723 5.87 -50.07 -38.07
N HIS A 724 5.67 -49.42 -36.89
CA HIS A 724 6.03 -48.04 -36.62
C HIS A 724 7.33 -47.96 -35.81
N HIS A 725 7.99 -46.79 -35.83
CA HIS A 725 9.19 -46.53 -35.02
C HIS A 725 8.91 -46.69 -33.52
N SER A 726 7.71 -46.29 -33.09
CA SER A 726 7.22 -46.46 -31.71
C SER A 726 7.21 -47.90 -31.24
N ASP A 727 6.89 -48.85 -32.13
CA ASP A 727 6.79 -50.27 -31.78
C ASP A 727 8.17 -50.84 -31.46
N ILE A 728 9.18 -50.37 -32.17
CA ILE A 728 10.58 -50.75 -31.93
C ILE A 728 11.03 -50.25 -30.57
N VAL A 729 10.75 -48.98 -30.28
CA VAL A 729 11.11 -48.38 -29.00
C VAL A 729 10.38 -49.08 -27.85
N THR A 730 9.07 -49.30 -27.98
CA THR A 730 8.26 -50.01 -26.98
C THR A 730 8.77 -51.43 -26.74
N HIS A 731 9.10 -52.16 -27.79
CA HIS A 731 9.65 -53.52 -27.66
C HIS A 731 11.02 -53.51 -26.95
N ALA A 732 11.90 -52.55 -27.29
CA ALA A 732 13.21 -52.43 -26.66
C ALA A 732 13.09 -52.09 -25.15
N LEU A 733 12.19 -51.20 -24.79
CA LEU A 733 11.93 -50.82 -23.38
C LEU A 733 11.31 -52.00 -22.61
N THR A 734 10.36 -52.73 -23.21
CA THR A 734 9.75 -53.91 -22.60
C THR A 734 10.77 -54.99 -22.32
N ARG A 735 11.68 -55.20 -23.26
CA ARG A 735 12.80 -56.16 -23.10
C ARG A 735 13.76 -55.73 -22.00
N LEU A 736 14.15 -54.46 -21.96
CA LEU A 736 15.00 -53.91 -20.91
C LEU A 736 14.35 -54.06 -19.52
N ALA A 737 13.04 -53.81 -19.42
CA ALA A 737 12.29 -53.96 -18.17
C ALA A 737 12.28 -55.44 -17.70
N ALA A 738 12.10 -56.36 -18.62
CA ALA A 738 12.17 -57.81 -18.33
C ALA A 738 13.59 -58.27 -17.93
N GLU A 739 14.63 -57.75 -18.56
CA GLU A 739 16.03 -57.95 -18.17
C GLU A 739 16.32 -57.42 -16.78
N TYR A 740 15.90 -56.20 -16.47
CA TYR A 740 16.03 -55.61 -15.15
C TYR A 740 15.32 -56.41 -14.06
N ALA A 741 14.14 -56.91 -14.33
CA ALA A 741 13.39 -57.78 -13.41
C ALA A 741 14.09 -59.15 -13.17
N ARG A 742 14.84 -59.65 -14.18
CA ARG A 742 15.54 -60.93 -14.10
C ARG A 742 16.89 -60.78 -13.39
N ASP A 743 17.70 -59.81 -13.75
CA ASP A 743 18.99 -59.51 -13.16
C ASP A 743 19.25 -57.99 -13.09
N LYS A 744 18.94 -57.44 -11.90
CA LYS A 744 19.10 -56.04 -11.59
C LYS A 744 20.54 -55.56 -11.68
N GLN A 745 21.51 -56.42 -11.23
CA GLN A 745 22.91 -56.01 -11.15
C GLN A 745 23.57 -55.97 -12.54
N GLU A 746 23.28 -56.93 -13.38
CA GLU A 746 23.83 -56.98 -14.75
C GLU A 746 23.28 -55.83 -15.60
N THR A 747 21.97 -55.57 -15.51
CA THR A 747 21.34 -54.44 -16.22
C THR A 747 21.90 -53.09 -15.80
N LEU A 748 22.12 -52.88 -14.48
CA LEU A 748 22.73 -51.67 -13.96
C LEU A 748 24.20 -51.53 -14.37
N LEU A 749 24.96 -52.62 -14.45
CA LEU A 749 26.33 -52.60 -14.93
C LEU A 749 26.39 -52.20 -16.43
N GLY A 750 25.49 -52.71 -17.23
CA GLY A 750 25.35 -52.34 -18.67
C GLY A 750 25.04 -50.83 -18.83
N LEU A 751 24.09 -50.30 -18.05
CA LEU A 751 23.75 -48.90 -18.09
C LEU A 751 24.87 -47.98 -17.55
N ARG A 752 25.61 -48.42 -16.51
CA ARG A 752 26.78 -47.66 -15.97
C ARG A 752 27.90 -47.55 -17.01
N ARG A 753 28.19 -48.64 -17.74
CA ARG A 753 29.18 -48.58 -18.83
C ARG A 753 28.78 -47.54 -19.87
N ARG A 754 27.51 -47.51 -20.29
CA ARG A 754 27.02 -46.54 -21.29
C ARG A 754 27.04 -45.10 -20.79
N VAL A 755 26.84 -44.85 -19.47
CA VAL A 755 26.94 -43.54 -18.85
C VAL A 755 28.40 -43.07 -18.76
N HIS A 756 29.38 -44.02 -18.58
CA HIS A 756 30.81 -43.67 -18.50
C HIS A 756 31.47 -43.57 -19.88
N ASP A 757 31.05 -44.37 -20.87
CA ASP A 757 31.61 -44.36 -22.22
C ASP A 757 30.98 -43.30 -23.15
N GLY A 758 29.93 -42.60 -22.71
CA GLY A 758 29.32 -41.47 -23.43
C GLY A 758 30.10 -40.17 -23.27
N PRO A 759 30.06 -39.25 -24.24
CA PRO A 759 30.78 -37.99 -24.17
C PRO A 759 30.28 -37.14 -22.95
N THR A 760 31.10 -37.11 -21.93
CA THR A 760 30.87 -36.45 -20.65
C THR A 760 30.75 -34.88 -20.75
N THR A 761 31.06 -34.36 -21.92
CA THR A 761 31.15 -32.90 -22.19
C THR A 761 29.88 -32.30 -22.77
N ALA A 762 28.89 -33.05 -23.20
CA ALA A 762 27.67 -32.52 -23.83
C ALA A 762 26.46 -32.35 -22.87
N ARG A 763 26.54 -32.82 -21.61
CA ARG A 763 25.39 -32.85 -20.67
C ARG A 763 25.24 -31.65 -19.73
N LEU A 764 26.20 -30.74 -19.75
CA LEU A 764 26.18 -29.60 -18.83
C LEU A 764 26.10 -28.21 -19.48
N GLY A 765 25.87 -28.12 -20.78
CA GLY A 765 26.06 -26.84 -21.46
C GLY A 765 25.04 -26.33 -22.45
N GLU A 766 24.03 -27.07 -22.86
CA GLU A 766 23.05 -26.49 -23.81
C GLU A 766 21.61 -26.95 -23.51
N VAL A 767 20.89 -26.17 -22.78
CA VAL A 767 19.42 -26.16 -22.87
C VAL A 767 19.06 -25.41 -24.16
N ARG A 768 19.07 -26.09 -25.30
CA ARG A 768 18.41 -25.60 -26.51
C ARG A 768 16.92 -25.61 -26.27
N ASN A 769 16.27 -24.44 -26.46
CA ASN A 769 14.83 -24.31 -26.44
C ASN A 769 14.15 -25.44 -27.24
N PRO A 770 13.20 -26.16 -26.65
CA PRO A 770 12.36 -27.04 -27.42
C PRO A 770 11.50 -26.20 -28.36
N VAL A 771 11.46 -26.61 -29.62
CA VAL A 771 10.56 -26.10 -30.65
C VAL A 771 9.14 -26.12 -30.09
N THR A 772 8.51 -24.94 -30.03
CA THR A 772 7.14 -24.70 -29.60
C THR A 772 6.16 -25.66 -30.30
N GLN A 773 5.56 -26.58 -29.53
CA GLN A 773 4.29 -27.17 -29.91
C GLN A 773 3.16 -26.28 -29.39
N PRO A 774 2.10 -26.04 -30.17
CA PRO A 774 0.97 -25.21 -29.73
C PRO A 774 0.23 -25.91 -28.58
N GLY A 775 0.28 -25.36 -27.38
CA GLY A 775 -0.44 -25.83 -26.20
C GLY A 775 0.35 -25.90 -24.89
N ALA A 776 1.62 -25.49 -24.84
CA ALA A 776 2.46 -25.57 -23.64
C ALA A 776 2.99 -24.18 -23.20
N ASP A 777 2.17 -23.16 -23.26
CA ASP A 777 2.56 -21.77 -22.94
C ASP A 777 2.50 -21.42 -21.44
N TYR A 778 2.85 -22.33 -20.54
CA TYR A 778 2.95 -22.06 -19.10
C TYR A 778 4.33 -22.30 -18.48
N ALA A 779 5.39 -22.07 -19.26
CA ALA A 779 6.74 -22.05 -18.70
C ALA A 779 7.11 -20.61 -18.32
N VAL A 780 7.56 -20.42 -17.09
CA VAL A 780 8.15 -19.16 -16.61
C VAL A 780 9.24 -18.71 -17.58
N ARG A 781 8.98 -17.70 -18.39
CA ARG A 781 9.96 -17.10 -19.32
C ARG A 781 11.05 -16.41 -18.50
N ALA A 782 12.26 -16.88 -18.58
CA ALA A 782 13.43 -16.13 -18.13
C ALA A 782 13.55 -14.82 -18.92
N PRO A 783 13.77 -13.66 -18.28
CA PRO A 783 13.99 -12.40 -18.98
C PRO A 783 15.31 -12.46 -19.75
N ARG A 784 15.30 -12.03 -21.02
CA ARG A 784 16.51 -11.84 -21.82
C ARG A 784 17.37 -10.73 -21.23
N PRO A 785 18.72 -10.76 -21.40
CA PRO A 785 19.63 -9.76 -20.85
C PRO A 785 19.50 -8.36 -21.44
N ASP A 786 18.71 -8.15 -22.49
CA ASP A 786 18.71 -6.91 -23.28
C ASP A 786 17.59 -5.91 -22.96
N ASP A 787 16.74 -6.17 -21.99
CA ASP A 787 15.70 -5.19 -21.57
C ASP A 787 16.24 -4.19 -20.51
N LYS A 788 17.45 -3.66 -20.74
CA LYS A 788 17.87 -2.39 -20.17
C LYS A 788 17.62 -1.32 -21.23
N GLU A 789 16.66 -0.47 -20.98
CA GLU A 789 16.25 0.76 -21.67
C GLU A 789 14.79 0.69 -22.18
N ASN A 790 13.90 1.17 -21.32
CA ASN A 790 12.96 2.28 -21.52
C ASN A 790 12.12 2.52 -20.26
#